data_8d680a2bb1b2b7a08880d2cf91dd11db
#
_entry.id   8d680a2bb1b2b7a08880d2cf91dd11db
#
_cell.length_a   1.000
_cell.length_b   1.000
_cell.length_c   1.000
_cell.angle_alpha   90.00
_cell.angle_beta   90.00
_cell.angle_gamma   90.00
#
_symmetry.space_group_name_H-M   'P 1'
#
loop_
_entity.id
_entity.type
_entity.pdbx_description
1 polymer ?
#
loop_
_entity_poly.entity_id
_entity_poly.type
_entity_poly.pdbx_seq_one_letter_code
_entity_poly.pdbx_strand_id
1 'polypeptide(L)'
;MKPITTLAALGLLSCVSTAALGQGSGCRPDPLAGRSLYLRGGFNAWASAEAQRFTWACNRFELVTTLRGEHSFKLGDEGWSPDADFGARPEGAGPQLALRGADIKRRFQGTHRITLSMATSTTSPTLSIEDCPTNAPLGRTQLFLRGSMNNWAALDDYAFTYSCDAYYLNVSLQGRHEFKLADAAWAEATSFGDGKGNYTHDFQGEHTVRVAFSAGRPLWSVGAKSFADPAQAVVVDPVALSLRFDSRSAAYKQPFGAVVAGTPLHFTVTAKPGVTALTLVVEKRRFEGNQEVLEYVETARVPMQKTSSAEGERWVASQLFSDVSIYGYWFEAQINGRPFVLHNNADSVHWTREKGTGGAGAVGDKPAALSTIRRFRQTVFAADFKVPAWASDIVYYYIFPERFRNGDQRNDPKPGVDRFHHGSVELHSNWLDKPWRPGSGDGSDALHNNDFFGGDLAGIIDKLGYIKELGANTLYMTPIFKAVSNHKYDTADYQVVDPAFGSNADFERLSQEAATRGMRVILDTSLNHSGSDSLYFDRYGNFKSGGAFEGSRARADSPYASWYSFNPSASDPERQYRGWVNIPGLPEFNKASPGWRDFAYRSPTSVTRQWLDRGAAGWRMDVAPWVSDDFWREWRAVVKAQKSDALTVSEVWFDASKYFLGDMFDATMNYIFRNAVQDYANGGKATLMAAQLEHLREAYPPQAHFAQMNLLSSHDQARALHVFGWHDEKDSVATVALAKQRLLLGVFMQMTYPGAPTIYYGDEVGVTGGDDPDNRRTYPWADLGGKPDLDLLARFKQLTAMRHQHAVLRRGSLEAPLLVDDHVMVLARRLDAQWALTLTNNAAVTRRVEINLPDGAPAYWADALGAELLSAQGRTLVIEVPALFGRVLLSH
;
A
#
# COMPACT_ATOMS: atom_id res chain seq x y z
N MET A 1 57.67 -26.43 7.51
CA MET A 1 58.94 -25.67 7.55
C MET A 1 58.59 -24.21 7.28
N LYS A 2 58.82 -23.38 8.26
CA LYS A 2 58.90 -21.92 8.21
C LYS A 2 60.14 -21.47 7.43
N PRO A 3 60.36 -20.21 7.05
CA PRO A 3 60.02 -18.97 7.77
C PRO A 3 59.38 -17.87 6.87
N ILE A 4 58.53 -16.97 7.39
CA ILE A 4 58.72 -15.68 8.09
C ILE A 4 59.60 -14.69 7.33
N THR A 5 59.02 -13.57 6.92
CA THR A 5 59.53 -12.22 7.24
C THR A 5 58.44 -11.14 7.10
N THR A 6 58.30 -10.42 8.17
CA THR A 6 57.54 -9.17 8.43
C THR A 6 58.19 -7.99 7.76
N LEU A 7 57.41 -6.96 7.31
CA LEU A 7 57.68 -5.56 7.62
C LEU A 7 56.49 -4.63 7.38
N ALA A 8 56.41 -3.66 8.20
CA ALA A 8 55.38 -2.79 8.69
C ALA A 8 54.85 -1.69 7.71
N ALA A 9 53.61 -1.37 7.94
CA ALA A 9 52.91 -0.06 8.05
C ALA A 9 53.40 1.15 7.22
N LEU A 10 52.42 1.75 6.50
CA LEU A 10 52.08 3.17 6.63
C LEU A 10 50.70 3.39 5.96
N GLY A 11 49.79 3.99 6.70
CA GLY A 11 48.44 4.26 6.24
C GLY A 11 48.37 5.37 5.21
N LEU A 12 47.46 5.20 4.28
CA LEU A 12 46.87 6.26 3.48
C LEU A 12 45.39 5.98 3.36
N LEU A 13 44.58 6.83 3.99
CA LEU A 13 43.14 6.94 3.70
C LEU A 13 43.00 7.19 2.19
N SER A 14 42.52 6.22 1.48
CA SER A 14 42.00 6.42 0.15
C SER A 14 40.45 6.37 0.27
N CYS A 15 39.81 7.54 0.09
CA CYS A 15 38.42 7.62 -0.27
C CYS A 15 38.20 6.81 -1.55
N VAL A 16 37.53 5.67 -1.40
CA VAL A 16 37.03 4.92 -2.57
C VAL A 16 35.77 5.61 -3.03
N SER A 17 35.90 6.48 -4.03
CA SER A 17 34.78 6.90 -4.86
C SER A 17 34.32 5.70 -5.67
N THR A 18 33.12 5.21 -5.41
CA THR A 18 32.44 4.22 -6.26
C THR A 18 32.20 4.85 -7.62
N ALA A 19 33.00 4.48 -8.59
CA ALA A 19 32.81 4.84 -9.98
C ALA A 19 31.55 4.16 -10.51
N ALA A 20 30.60 4.95 -10.98
CA ALA A 20 29.49 4.48 -11.77
C ALA A 20 30.01 3.78 -13.03
N LEU A 21 29.72 2.50 -13.18
CA LEU A 21 29.94 1.75 -14.40
C LEU A 21 28.99 2.26 -15.50
N GLY A 22 29.53 2.99 -16.48
CA GLY A 22 28.76 3.43 -17.64
C GLY A 22 29.22 4.71 -18.31
N GLN A 23 30.31 5.34 -17.85
CA GLN A 23 30.92 6.47 -18.58
C GLN A 23 32.07 5.97 -19.47
N GLY A 24 31.90 6.11 -20.78
CA GLY A 24 32.97 5.86 -21.76
C GLY A 24 34.21 6.71 -21.43
N SER A 25 35.39 6.19 -21.76
CA SER A 25 36.71 6.83 -21.55
C SER A 25 36.86 8.20 -22.26
N GLY A 26 36.35 9.29 -21.67
CA GLY A 26 36.37 10.61 -22.22
C GLY A 26 35.58 11.70 -21.51
N CYS A 27 34.85 11.34 -20.44
CA CYS A 27 34.07 12.33 -19.68
C CYS A 27 34.96 13.12 -18.70
N ARG A 28 34.82 14.45 -18.68
CA ARG A 28 35.48 15.34 -17.74
C ARG A 28 34.71 15.48 -16.44
N PRO A 29 35.38 15.74 -15.31
CA PRO A 29 34.70 16.11 -14.06
C PRO A 29 33.82 17.36 -14.25
N ASP A 30 32.79 17.50 -13.40
CA ASP A 30 31.96 18.70 -13.35
C ASP A 30 32.81 19.94 -13.09
N PRO A 31 32.85 20.92 -14.03
CA PRO A 31 33.67 22.10 -13.90
C PRO A 31 33.21 23.05 -12.79
N LEU A 32 32.02 22.93 -12.28
CA LEU A 32 31.49 23.71 -11.15
C LEU A 32 31.68 22.99 -9.80
N ALA A 33 32.43 21.87 -9.78
CA ALA A 33 32.79 21.14 -8.56
C ALA A 33 31.61 20.82 -7.63
N GLY A 34 30.47 20.42 -8.21
CA GLY A 34 29.26 20.09 -7.48
C GLY A 34 28.30 21.24 -7.17
N ARG A 35 28.64 22.50 -7.55
CA ARG A 35 27.66 23.58 -7.52
C ARG A 35 26.60 23.41 -8.60
N SER A 36 25.34 23.64 -8.24
CA SER A 36 24.24 23.53 -9.18
C SER A 36 24.15 24.72 -10.12
N LEU A 37 23.94 24.45 -11.42
CA LEU A 37 23.67 25.47 -12.42
C LEU A 37 22.19 25.53 -12.73
N TYR A 38 21.63 26.72 -12.90
CA TYR A 38 20.20 26.93 -13.15
C TYR A 38 19.97 27.81 -14.39
N LEU A 39 18.86 27.55 -15.10
CA LEU A 39 18.31 28.50 -16.07
C LEU A 39 17.47 29.52 -15.30
N ARG A 40 17.91 30.77 -15.27
CA ARG A 40 17.32 31.83 -14.48
C ARG A 40 16.84 32.95 -15.42
N GLY A 41 15.59 33.40 -15.25
CA GLY A 41 15.02 34.39 -16.17
C GLY A 41 13.67 34.92 -15.74
N GLY A 42 13.00 35.67 -16.62
CA GLY A 42 11.70 36.25 -16.32
C GLY A 42 10.60 35.21 -16.00
N PHE A 43 10.73 33.97 -16.44
CA PHE A 43 9.78 32.86 -16.18
C PHE A 43 9.85 32.33 -14.75
N ASN A 44 10.92 32.54 -14.01
CA ASN A 44 11.11 32.12 -12.62
C ASN A 44 11.58 33.28 -11.70
N ALA A 45 11.30 34.53 -12.09
CA ALA A 45 11.74 35.72 -11.36
C ALA A 45 13.23 35.71 -11.01
N TRP A 46 14.08 35.17 -11.90
CA TRP A 46 15.51 35.02 -11.77
C TRP A 46 15.97 34.15 -10.59
N ALA A 47 15.08 33.34 -10.03
CA ALA A 47 15.39 32.43 -8.94
C ALA A 47 16.20 31.20 -9.40
N SER A 48 16.91 30.57 -8.46
CA SER A 48 17.52 29.25 -8.61
C SER A 48 16.47 28.17 -8.32
N ALA A 49 15.54 27.98 -9.27
CA ALA A 49 14.44 27.05 -9.10
C ALA A 49 14.86 25.63 -9.51
N GLU A 50 14.53 24.63 -8.70
CA GLU A 50 14.89 23.22 -8.92
C GLU A 50 14.39 22.70 -10.29
N ALA A 51 13.22 23.16 -10.74
CA ALA A 51 12.66 22.83 -12.06
C ALA A 51 13.51 23.32 -13.24
N GLN A 52 14.43 24.22 -13.03
CA GLN A 52 15.35 24.76 -14.03
C GLN A 52 16.82 24.47 -13.70
N ARG A 53 17.09 23.47 -12.88
CA ARG A 53 18.46 23.02 -12.57
C ARG A 53 19.01 22.16 -13.69
N PHE A 54 20.24 22.46 -14.11
CA PHE A 54 20.99 21.65 -15.06
C PHE A 54 21.64 20.44 -14.39
N THR A 55 21.76 19.36 -15.16
CA THR A 55 22.52 18.17 -14.79
C THR A 55 23.80 18.10 -15.60
N TRP A 56 24.94 17.83 -14.94
CA TRP A 56 26.20 17.57 -15.65
C TRP A 56 26.17 16.17 -16.27
N ALA A 57 26.26 16.09 -17.58
CA ALA A 57 26.22 14.84 -18.36
C ALA A 57 27.38 14.82 -19.35
N CYS A 58 28.45 14.12 -19.01
CA CYS A 58 29.61 13.86 -19.85
C CYS A 58 30.05 15.07 -20.75
N ASN A 59 30.68 16.05 -20.18
CA ASN A 59 31.23 17.26 -20.81
C ASN A 59 30.27 18.42 -21.06
N ARG A 60 29.01 18.35 -20.64
CA ARG A 60 28.00 19.40 -20.82
C ARG A 60 26.99 19.42 -19.70
N PHE A 61 26.37 20.56 -19.47
CA PHE A 61 25.18 20.68 -18.65
C PHE A 61 23.92 20.53 -19.53
N GLU A 62 22.97 19.71 -19.10
CA GLU A 62 21.72 19.49 -19.80
C GLU A 62 20.53 19.84 -18.91
N LEU A 63 19.50 20.47 -19.49
CA LEU A 63 18.20 20.73 -18.88
C LEU A 63 17.11 20.48 -19.91
N VAL A 64 16.07 19.72 -19.52
CA VAL A 64 14.82 19.65 -20.29
C VAL A 64 13.77 20.43 -19.52
N THR A 65 13.18 21.43 -20.15
CA THR A 65 12.19 22.29 -19.51
C THR A 65 11.11 22.73 -20.49
N THR A 66 9.88 22.99 -19.99
CA THR A 66 8.77 23.51 -20.79
C THR A 66 8.60 24.99 -20.51
N LEU A 67 8.78 25.79 -21.54
CA LEU A 67 8.64 27.24 -21.47
C LEU A 67 7.77 27.76 -22.63
N ARG A 68 7.03 28.84 -22.39
CA ARG A 68 6.19 29.51 -23.40
C ARG A 68 6.31 31.02 -23.27
N GLY A 69 6.30 31.72 -24.38
CA GLY A 69 6.38 33.16 -24.43
C GLY A 69 7.80 33.68 -24.65
N GLU A 70 7.96 34.98 -24.69
CA GLU A 70 9.24 35.64 -24.83
C GLU A 70 9.87 35.90 -23.46
N HIS A 71 11.09 35.46 -23.26
CA HIS A 71 11.79 35.57 -21.99
C HIS A 71 13.22 36.05 -22.18
N SER A 72 13.66 36.88 -21.22
CA SER A 72 15.06 37.17 -20.96
C SER A 72 15.59 36.22 -19.91
N PHE A 73 16.75 35.62 -20.13
CA PHE A 73 17.32 34.63 -19.20
C PHE A 73 18.86 34.59 -19.26
N LYS A 74 19.46 34.00 -18.25
CA LYS A 74 20.87 33.62 -18.16
C LYS A 74 21.02 32.25 -17.50
N LEU A 75 22.20 31.68 -17.54
CA LEU A 75 22.52 30.48 -16.77
C LEU A 75 23.44 30.89 -15.62
N GLY A 76 23.05 30.55 -14.39
CA GLY A 76 23.79 30.95 -13.19
C GLY A 76 23.64 29.99 -12.05
N ASP A 77 24.64 29.88 -11.17
CA ASP A 77 24.51 29.20 -9.90
C ASP A 77 23.65 29.99 -8.91
N GLU A 78 23.43 29.48 -7.71
CA GLU A 78 22.58 30.15 -6.70
C GLU A 78 23.07 31.55 -6.37
N GLY A 79 24.39 31.72 -6.27
CA GLY A 79 25.07 32.98 -5.87
C GLY A 79 25.43 33.93 -7.01
N TRP A 80 25.12 33.59 -8.28
CA TRP A 80 25.62 34.33 -9.44
C TRP A 80 27.14 34.47 -9.42
N SER A 81 27.83 33.36 -9.09
CA SER A 81 29.30 33.36 -9.01
C SER A 81 29.95 33.76 -10.34
N PRO A 82 31.05 34.53 -10.31
CA PRO A 82 31.63 35.04 -11.54
C PRO A 82 32.05 34.00 -12.57
N ASP A 83 32.34 32.79 -12.14
CA ASP A 83 32.75 31.65 -12.96
C ASP A 83 31.56 30.75 -13.39
N ALA A 84 30.34 31.02 -12.93
CA ALA A 84 29.12 30.33 -13.23
C ALA A 84 27.98 31.23 -13.76
N ASP A 85 28.22 32.50 -14.05
CA ASP A 85 27.23 33.44 -14.61
C ASP A 85 27.45 33.53 -16.14
N PHE A 86 26.65 32.78 -16.93
CA PHE A 86 26.77 32.72 -18.39
C PHE A 86 25.63 33.49 -19.09
N GLY A 87 25.99 34.37 -19.95
CA GLY A 87 25.07 35.18 -20.75
C GLY A 87 25.54 35.41 -22.19
N ALA A 88 24.76 36.19 -22.93
CA ALA A 88 25.10 36.55 -24.33
C ALA A 88 26.37 37.37 -24.43
N ARG A 89 27.15 37.14 -25.49
CA ARG A 89 28.31 38.00 -25.81
C ARG A 89 27.84 39.37 -26.34
N PRO A 90 28.65 40.44 -26.10
CA PRO A 90 28.30 41.77 -26.57
C PRO A 90 28.21 41.86 -28.12
N GLU A 91 28.87 40.96 -28.85
CA GLU A 91 29.09 41.08 -30.30
C GLU A 91 28.14 40.25 -31.17
N GLY A 92 26.98 39.85 -30.71
CA GLY A 92 25.97 39.28 -31.58
C GLY A 92 25.28 37.99 -31.12
N ALA A 93 24.19 37.60 -31.80
CA ALA A 93 23.32 36.49 -31.54
C ALA A 93 23.89 35.12 -31.97
N GLY A 94 25.00 34.69 -31.40
CA GLY A 94 25.59 33.38 -31.63
C GLY A 94 25.39 32.41 -30.47
N PRO A 95 25.61 31.11 -30.65
CA PRO A 95 25.49 30.11 -29.61
C PRO A 95 26.59 30.24 -28.51
N GLN A 96 27.59 31.07 -28.70
CA GLN A 96 28.68 31.25 -27.78
C GLN A 96 28.32 32.20 -26.65
N LEU A 97 28.58 31.79 -25.43
CA LEU A 97 28.32 32.56 -24.22
C LEU A 97 29.60 33.23 -23.67
N ALA A 98 29.40 34.25 -22.85
CA ALA A 98 30.46 34.89 -22.05
C ALA A 98 30.12 34.79 -20.56
N LEU A 99 31.15 34.68 -19.72
CA LEU A 99 31.01 34.89 -18.28
C LEU A 99 30.60 36.35 -18.05
N ARG A 100 29.60 36.55 -17.16
CA ARG A 100 28.99 37.86 -16.89
C ARG A 100 28.40 38.53 -18.15
N GLY A 101 28.01 37.72 -19.15
CA GLY A 101 27.43 38.21 -20.40
C GLY A 101 26.05 38.85 -20.19
N ALA A 102 25.53 39.51 -21.23
CA ALA A 102 24.18 40.10 -21.21
C ALA A 102 23.09 39.06 -21.16
N ASP A 103 21.83 39.49 -20.88
CA ASP A 103 20.67 38.59 -20.92
C ASP A 103 20.45 38.06 -22.34
N ILE A 104 20.10 36.77 -22.42
CA ILE A 104 19.72 36.09 -23.65
C ILE A 104 18.20 36.26 -23.81
N LYS A 105 17.76 36.73 -24.96
CA LYS A 105 16.30 36.86 -25.27
C LYS A 105 15.90 35.79 -26.26
N ARG A 106 14.83 35.05 -25.92
CA ARG A 106 14.28 34.04 -26.82
C ARG A 106 12.79 33.84 -26.58
N ARG A 107 12.09 33.48 -27.68
CA ARG A 107 10.69 33.00 -27.62
C ARG A 107 10.70 31.49 -27.55
N PHE A 108 9.98 30.94 -26.56
CA PHE A 108 9.82 29.51 -26.32
C PHE A 108 8.39 29.07 -26.68
N GLN A 109 8.25 27.84 -27.17
CA GLN A 109 6.96 27.22 -27.48
C GLN A 109 6.97 25.73 -27.15
N GLY A 110 6.80 25.36 -25.90
CA GLY A 110 6.72 23.98 -25.48
C GLY A 110 7.96 23.47 -24.74
N THR A 111 8.23 22.18 -24.90
CA THR A 111 9.38 21.54 -24.23
C THR A 111 10.65 21.64 -25.06
N HIS A 112 11.72 22.01 -24.39
CA HIS A 112 13.02 22.24 -25.02
C HIS A 112 14.13 21.51 -24.26
N ARG A 113 15.12 20.99 -25.00
CA ARG A 113 16.40 20.59 -24.42
C ARG A 113 17.35 21.78 -24.51
N ILE A 114 17.89 22.19 -23.39
CA ILE A 114 18.85 23.26 -23.25
C ILE A 114 20.18 22.63 -22.84
N THR A 115 21.20 22.80 -23.65
CA THR A 115 22.53 22.21 -23.43
C THR A 115 23.57 23.32 -23.35
N LEU A 116 24.34 23.37 -22.26
CA LEU A 116 25.53 24.20 -22.15
C LEU A 116 26.77 23.32 -22.26
N SER A 117 27.45 23.41 -23.36
CA SER A 117 28.77 22.78 -23.58
C SER A 117 29.84 23.67 -23.02
N MET A 118 30.59 23.16 -22.05
CA MET A 118 31.64 23.97 -21.37
C MET A 118 32.87 24.16 -22.23
N ALA A 119 33.50 25.32 -22.04
CA ALA A 119 34.72 25.70 -22.73
C ALA A 119 35.84 24.66 -22.55
N THR A 120 36.60 24.45 -23.61
CA THR A 120 37.94 23.85 -23.52
C THR A 120 38.94 25.02 -23.45
N SER A 121 40.23 24.73 -23.30
CA SER A 121 41.27 25.77 -23.28
C SER A 121 41.29 26.67 -24.56
N THR A 122 40.56 26.24 -25.60
CA THR A 122 40.53 26.91 -26.92
C THR A 122 39.14 27.33 -27.37
N THR A 123 38.04 27.02 -26.64
CA THR A 123 36.67 27.32 -27.06
C THR A 123 35.85 27.96 -25.94
N SER A 124 34.96 28.89 -26.27
CA SER A 124 34.02 29.50 -25.34
C SER A 124 32.85 28.56 -25.01
N PRO A 125 32.17 28.68 -23.85
CA PRO A 125 30.94 27.97 -23.59
C PRO A 125 29.88 28.19 -24.69
N THR A 126 29.18 27.14 -25.11
CA THR A 126 28.18 27.24 -26.16
C THR A 126 26.83 26.75 -25.64
N LEU A 127 25.76 27.51 -25.92
CA LEU A 127 24.37 27.17 -25.58
C LEU A 127 23.67 26.64 -26.84
N SER A 128 23.05 25.47 -26.73
CA SER A 128 22.10 24.94 -27.70
C SER A 128 20.72 24.85 -27.06
N ILE A 129 19.69 25.22 -27.78
CA ILE A 129 18.27 25.08 -27.35
C ILE A 129 17.53 24.46 -28.51
N GLU A 130 17.12 23.19 -28.31
CA GLU A 130 16.46 22.36 -29.31
C GLU A 130 15.03 22.09 -28.92
N ASP A 131 14.09 22.11 -29.88
CA ASP A 131 12.71 21.72 -29.64
C ASP A 131 12.61 20.21 -29.51
N CYS A 132 11.85 19.77 -28.53
CA CYS A 132 11.71 18.35 -28.24
C CYS A 132 10.68 17.66 -29.15
N PRO A 133 10.94 16.41 -29.60
CA PRO A 133 9.96 15.60 -30.30
C PRO A 133 8.68 15.41 -29.47
N THR A 134 7.54 15.45 -30.13
CA THR A 134 6.24 15.29 -29.48
C THR A 134 5.75 13.82 -29.43
N ASN A 135 6.41 12.91 -30.17
CA ASN A 135 5.99 11.52 -30.30
C ASN A 135 6.87 10.60 -29.45
N ALA A 136 6.27 10.00 -28.41
CA ALA A 136 6.94 9.02 -27.58
C ALA A 136 7.19 7.69 -28.35
N PRO A 137 8.33 7.00 -28.13
CA PRO A 137 8.64 5.73 -28.80
C PRO A 137 7.60 4.62 -28.60
N LEU A 138 6.91 4.60 -27.45
CA LEU A 138 5.84 3.65 -27.14
C LEU A 138 4.43 4.22 -27.43
N GLY A 139 4.34 5.33 -28.17
CA GLY A 139 3.08 5.98 -28.47
C GLY A 139 2.32 6.42 -27.22
N ARG A 140 1.09 5.91 -27.03
CA ARG A 140 0.25 6.20 -25.86
C ARG A 140 0.44 5.21 -24.72
N THR A 141 1.27 4.19 -24.88
CA THR A 141 1.48 3.18 -23.84
C THR A 141 2.26 3.77 -22.68
N GLN A 142 1.69 3.72 -21.48
CA GLN A 142 2.33 4.17 -20.25
C GLN A 142 3.39 3.16 -19.83
N LEU A 143 4.62 3.62 -19.63
CA LEU A 143 5.72 2.83 -19.10
C LEU A 143 5.82 3.02 -17.58
N PHE A 144 6.11 1.93 -16.86
CA PHE A 144 6.30 1.90 -15.40
C PHE A 144 7.62 1.24 -15.02
N LEU A 145 8.20 1.68 -13.91
CA LEU A 145 9.24 0.94 -13.19
C LEU A 145 8.54 -0.08 -12.29
N ARG A 146 8.62 -1.36 -12.62
CA ARG A 146 7.94 -2.44 -11.90
C ARG A 146 8.97 -3.40 -11.33
N GLY A 147 8.96 -3.63 -10.01
CA GLY A 147 9.98 -4.45 -9.38
C GLY A 147 9.71 -4.73 -7.92
N SER A 148 10.73 -5.22 -7.21
CA SER A 148 10.66 -5.55 -5.78
C SER A 148 10.26 -4.36 -4.89
N MET A 149 10.54 -3.11 -5.32
CA MET A 149 10.18 -1.90 -4.60
C MET A 149 8.66 -1.62 -4.58
N ASN A 150 7.89 -2.21 -5.49
CA ASN A 150 6.45 -1.98 -5.62
C ASN A 150 5.68 -3.28 -5.90
N ASN A 151 6.24 -4.40 -5.50
CA ASN A 151 5.70 -5.76 -5.73
C ASN A 151 5.25 -5.99 -7.18
N TRP A 152 6.05 -5.49 -8.10
CA TRP A 152 5.82 -5.62 -9.55
C TRP A 152 4.53 -4.95 -10.06
N ALA A 153 3.90 -4.09 -9.26
CA ALA A 153 2.68 -3.39 -9.64
C ALA A 153 2.96 -2.20 -10.58
N ALA A 154 1.99 -1.88 -11.42
CA ALA A 154 1.99 -0.65 -12.23
C ALA A 154 1.38 0.49 -11.40
N LEU A 155 2.17 1.10 -10.54
CA LEU A 155 1.74 2.21 -9.71
C LEU A 155 2.07 3.55 -10.37
N ASP A 156 1.21 4.53 -10.20
CA ASP A 156 1.39 5.87 -10.79
C ASP A 156 2.67 6.57 -10.30
N ASP A 157 3.08 6.34 -9.05
CA ASP A 157 4.34 6.87 -8.50
C ASP A 157 5.58 6.29 -9.19
N TYR A 158 5.40 5.21 -9.92
CA TYR A 158 6.42 4.53 -10.71
C TYR A 158 6.15 4.65 -12.22
N ALA A 159 5.26 5.57 -12.62
CA ALA A 159 4.96 5.86 -14.02
C ALA A 159 5.98 6.82 -14.61
N PHE A 160 6.54 6.47 -15.74
CA PHE A 160 7.47 7.34 -16.46
C PHE A 160 6.74 8.44 -17.22
N THR A 161 7.30 9.64 -17.20
CA THR A 161 6.88 10.75 -18.07
C THR A 161 7.81 10.84 -19.27
N TYR A 162 7.28 10.79 -20.48
CA TYR A 162 8.07 11.02 -21.68
C TYR A 162 8.32 12.52 -21.86
N SER A 163 9.58 12.90 -21.97
CA SER A 163 9.97 14.30 -22.15
C SER A 163 11.19 14.37 -23.06
N CYS A 164 11.00 15.04 -24.20
CA CYS A 164 12.04 15.29 -25.21
C CYS A 164 12.53 14.01 -25.90
N ASP A 165 13.39 13.24 -25.28
CA ASP A 165 14.12 12.12 -25.92
C ASP A 165 14.08 10.83 -25.11
N ALA A 166 13.51 10.88 -23.92
CA ALA A 166 13.49 9.75 -23.02
C ALA A 166 12.25 9.76 -22.10
N TYR A 167 12.01 8.65 -21.46
CA TYR A 167 11.12 8.54 -20.35
C TYR A 167 11.89 8.82 -19.07
N TYR A 168 11.31 9.60 -18.17
CA TYR A 168 11.91 10.02 -16.92
C TYR A 168 10.99 9.67 -15.74
N LEU A 169 11.59 9.28 -14.63
CA LEU A 169 10.88 8.99 -13.38
C LEU A 169 11.78 9.39 -12.21
N ASN A 170 11.28 10.24 -11.31
CA ASN A 170 11.94 10.49 -10.03
C ASN A 170 11.46 9.45 -9.01
N VAL A 171 12.40 8.83 -8.31
CA VAL A 171 12.12 7.84 -7.25
C VAL A 171 12.93 8.16 -6.00
N SER A 172 12.40 7.80 -4.83
CA SER A 172 13.14 7.78 -3.57
C SER A 172 13.17 6.34 -3.08
N LEU A 173 14.29 5.66 -3.28
CA LEU A 173 14.47 4.24 -3.00
C LEU A 173 15.76 3.99 -2.24
N GLN A 174 15.78 2.92 -1.43
CA GLN A 174 16.94 2.48 -0.68
C GLN A 174 17.20 0.99 -0.93
N GLY A 175 18.47 0.62 -1.11
CA GLY A 175 18.91 -0.76 -1.24
C GLY A 175 18.80 -1.34 -2.64
N ARG A 176 19.09 -2.63 -2.75
CA ARG A 176 19.14 -3.35 -4.01
C ARG A 176 17.75 -3.82 -4.42
N HIS A 177 17.32 -3.42 -5.60
CA HIS A 177 16.04 -3.80 -6.18
C HIS A 177 16.20 -4.50 -7.51
N GLU A 178 15.35 -5.49 -7.75
CA GLU A 178 15.13 -6.10 -9.06
C GLU A 178 13.91 -5.47 -9.71
N PHE A 179 13.98 -5.18 -11.02
CA PHE A 179 12.89 -4.52 -11.72
C PHE A 179 12.85 -4.81 -13.22
N LYS A 180 11.74 -4.49 -13.84
CA LYS A 180 11.53 -4.36 -15.27
C LYS A 180 10.94 -3.01 -15.62
N LEU A 181 11.11 -2.62 -16.86
CA LEU A 181 10.43 -1.49 -17.48
C LEU A 181 9.26 -2.07 -18.27
N ALA A 182 8.03 -1.86 -17.83
CA ALA A 182 6.88 -2.51 -18.45
C ALA A 182 5.62 -1.65 -18.42
N ASP A 183 4.66 -1.95 -19.30
CA ASP A 183 3.33 -1.38 -19.22
C ASP A 183 2.48 -2.04 -18.11
N ALA A 184 1.26 -1.57 -17.89
CA ALA A 184 0.37 -2.12 -16.88
C ALA A 184 -0.05 -3.57 -17.18
N ALA A 185 -0.15 -3.93 -18.45
CA ALA A 185 -0.65 -5.23 -18.92
C ALA A 185 0.43 -6.32 -19.04
N TRP A 186 1.71 -6.00 -18.80
CA TRP A 186 2.84 -6.90 -19.06
C TRP A 186 2.89 -7.39 -20.52
N ALA A 187 2.52 -6.53 -21.49
CA ALA A 187 2.57 -6.90 -22.89
C ALA A 187 4.02 -7.23 -23.29
N GLU A 188 4.22 -8.32 -24.04
CA GLU A 188 5.56 -8.79 -24.42
C GLU A 188 6.37 -7.71 -25.17
N ALA A 189 5.70 -6.92 -26.01
CA ALA A 189 6.32 -5.85 -26.79
C ALA A 189 6.78 -4.65 -25.94
N THR A 190 6.29 -4.51 -24.71
CA THR A 190 6.57 -3.38 -23.82
C THR A 190 7.06 -3.80 -22.43
N SER A 191 7.50 -5.06 -22.28
CA SER A 191 8.10 -5.60 -21.06
C SER A 191 9.60 -5.84 -21.28
N PHE A 192 10.43 -4.97 -20.70
CA PHE A 192 11.88 -4.95 -20.90
C PHE A 192 12.63 -5.35 -19.65
N GLY A 193 13.62 -6.22 -19.81
CA GLY A 193 14.49 -6.70 -18.75
C GLY A 193 15.89 -7.02 -19.30
N ASP A 194 16.75 -7.60 -18.47
CA ASP A 194 18.07 -8.09 -18.90
C ASP A 194 17.93 -9.47 -19.56
N GLY A 195 17.81 -9.47 -20.87
CA GLY A 195 17.45 -10.68 -21.63
C GLY A 195 16.06 -11.20 -21.24
N LYS A 196 15.99 -12.42 -20.65
CA LYS A 196 14.76 -12.97 -20.06
C LYS A 196 14.61 -12.63 -18.56
N GLY A 197 15.65 -12.03 -17.94
CA GLY A 197 15.71 -11.72 -16.50
C GLY A 197 15.23 -10.32 -16.15
N ASN A 198 15.48 -9.94 -14.90
CA ASN A 198 15.21 -8.63 -14.35
C ASN A 198 16.44 -7.75 -14.43
N TYR A 199 16.26 -6.43 -14.53
CA TYR A 199 17.33 -5.49 -14.21
C TYR A 199 17.55 -5.45 -12.71
N THR A 200 18.75 -5.09 -12.26
CA THR A 200 19.07 -4.87 -10.85
C THR A 200 19.80 -3.55 -10.66
N HIS A 201 19.48 -2.83 -9.58
CA HIS A 201 20.18 -1.61 -9.20
C HIS A 201 20.14 -1.42 -7.68
N ASP A 202 21.23 -0.83 -7.13
CA ASP A 202 21.32 -0.44 -5.71
C ASP A 202 21.03 1.06 -5.60
N PHE A 203 19.84 1.39 -5.08
CA PHE A 203 19.38 2.77 -4.93
C PHE A 203 19.82 3.35 -3.58
N GLN A 204 20.14 4.63 -3.55
CA GLN A 204 20.67 5.33 -2.37
C GLN A 204 19.95 6.69 -2.18
N GLY A 205 18.64 6.67 -2.00
CA GLY A 205 17.82 7.87 -1.80
C GLY A 205 17.12 8.38 -3.05
N GLU A 206 17.15 9.69 -3.29
CA GLU A 206 16.43 10.32 -4.40
C GLU A 206 17.21 10.21 -5.72
N HIS A 207 16.56 9.65 -6.72
CA HIS A 207 17.16 9.44 -8.06
C HIS A 207 16.20 9.82 -9.18
N THR A 208 16.77 10.12 -10.35
CA THR A 208 16.04 10.11 -11.63
C THR A 208 16.44 8.86 -12.42
N VAL A 209 15.45 8.03 -12.73
CA VAL A 209 15.60 6.94 -13.70
C VAL A 209 15.24 7.50 -15.08
N ARG A 210 16.16 7.36 -16.03
CA ARG A 210 15.99 7.78 -17.41
C ARG A 210 15.98 6.57 -18.32
N VAL A 211 15.04 6.51 -19.26
CA VAL A 211 14.90 5.43 -20.26
C VAL A 211 14.78 6.04 -21.64
N ALA A 212 15.85 5.96 -22.42
CA ALA A 212 15.84 6.28 -23.85
C ALA A 212 15.64 5.00 -24.69
N PHE A 213 15.15 5.15 -25.92
CA PHE A 213 15.01 4.03 -26.84
C PHE A 213 15.96 4.19 -28.03
N SER A 214 16.71 3.14 -28.35
CA SER A 214 17.53 3.04 -29.53
C SER A 214 17.21 1.73 -30.26
N ALA A 215 16.82 1.83 -31.53
CA ALA A 215 16.40 0.68 -32.34
C ALA A 215 15.35 -0.22 -31.62
N GLY A 216 14.38 0.40 -30.93
CA GLY A 216 13.32 -0.30 -30.20
C GLY A 216 13.73 -0.94 -28.85
N ARG A 217 14.98 -0.78 -28.42
CA ARG A 217 15.47 -1.30 -27.13
C ARG A 217 15.65 -0.16 -26.13
N PRO A 218 15.24 -0.34 -24.86
CA PRO A 218 15.45 0.64 -23.82
C PRO A 218 16.93 0.70 -23.40
N LEU A 219 17.44 1.92 -23.26
CA LEU A 219 18.70 2.24 -22.64
C LEU A 219 18.38 3.02 -21.36
N TRP A 220 18.53 2.40 -20.23
CA TRP A 220 18.20 3.00 -18.96
C TRP A 220 19.45 3.44 -18.18
N SER A 221 19.27 4.45 -17.34
CA SER A 221 20.29 4.94 -16.42
C SER A 221 19.64 5.50 -15.17
N VAL A 222 20.36 5.45 -14.05
CA VAL A 222 19.95 6.04 -12.77
C VAL A 222 20.99 7.11 -12.42
N GLY A 223 20.53 8.30 -12.11
CA GLY A 223 21.38 9.42 -11.70
C GLY A 223 20.79 10.16 -10.50
N ALA A 224 21.48 11.20 -10.02
CA ALA A 224 20.92 12.09 -9.01
C ALA A 224 19.59 12.69 -9.51
N LYS A 225 18.65 12.99 -8.59
CA LYS A 225 17.34 13.57 -8.92
C LYS A 225 17.54 14.85 -9.73
N SER A 226 17.10 14.85 -10.96
CA SER A 226 17.34 15.94 -11.93
C SER A 226 16.18 16.21 -12.87
N PHE A 227 15.15 15.35 -12.88
CA PHE A 227 14.00 15.54 -13.75
C PHE A 227 12.99 16.47 -13.11
N ALA A 228 12.72 17.61 -13.76
CA ALA A 228 11.59 18.47 -13.45
C ALA A 228 10.41 18.03 -14.30
N ASP A 229 9.40 17.42 -13.65
CA ASP A 229 8.18 16.99 -14.34
C ASP A 229 7.49 18.21 -14.96
N PRO A 230 7.29 18.24 -16.30
CA PRO A 230 6.59 19.35 -16.96
C PRO A 230 5.14 19.56 -16.47
N ALA A 231 4.54 18.54 -15.85
CA ALA A 231 3.21 18.63 -15.24
C ALA A 231 3.23 19.44 -13.93
N GLN A 232 4.38 19.69 -13.34
CA GLN A 232 4.57 20.55 -12.17
C GLN A 232 5.08 21.94 -12.56
N ALA A 233 4.39 22.63 -13.48
CA ALA A 233 4.70 24.01 -13.78
C ALA A 233 4.60 24.85 -12.51
N VAL A 234 5.69 25.55 -12.17
CA VAL A 234 5.74 26.42 -10.98
C VAL A 234 4.74 27.56 -11.17
N VAL A 235 3.69 27.58 -10.38
CA VAL A 235 2.74 28.69 -10.34
C VAL A 235 3.43 29.89 -9.68
N VAL A 236 3.65 30.94 -10.44
CA VAL A 236 4.29 32.19 -9.95
C VAL A 236 3.30 33.31 -9.62
N ASP A 237 1.99 33.11 -9.82
CA ASP A 237 0.98 34.12 -9.50
C ASP A 237 0.76 34.18 -7.97
N PRO A 238 1.00 35.33 -7.28
CA PRO A 238 0.87 35.40 -5.82
C PRO A 238 -0.55 35.23 -5.29
N VAL A 239 -1.57 35.49 -6.12
CA VAL A 239 -2.97 35.27 -5.76
C VAL A 239 -3.29 33.79 -5.89
N ALA A 240 -2.85 33.13 -6.97
CA ALA A 240 -2.99 31.70 -7.13
C ALA A 240 -2.30 30.93 -6.01
N LEU A 241 -1.05 31.26 -5.67
CA LEU A 241 -0.30 30.66 -4.56
C LEU A 241 -0.96 30.90 -3.18
N SER A 242 -1.91 31.83 -3.07
CA SER A 242 -2.63 32.08 -1.82
C SER A 242 -3.90 31.26 -1.66
N LEU A 243 -4.34 30.52 -2.69
CA LEU A 243 -5.48 29.62 -2.58
C LEU A 243 -5.22 28.54 -1.51
N ARG A 244 -6.18 28.36 -0.59
CA ARG A 244 -6.07 27.35 0.48
C ARG A 244 -7.36 26.55 0.57
N PHE A 245 -7.17 25.27 0.72
CA PHE A 245 -8.21 24.29 1.01
C PHE A 245 -7.59 23.09 1.72
N ASP A 246 -8.33 22.51 2.66
CA ASP A 246 -7.95 21.26 3.33
C ASP A 246 -9.21 20.45 3.61
N SER A 247 -9.38 19.30 2.96
CA SER A 247 -10.55 18.44 3.11
C SER A 247 -10.72 17.85 4.52
N ARG A 248 -9.65 17.89 5.32
CA ARG A 248 -9.62 17.36 6.70
C ARG A 248 -9.87 18.43 7.76
N SER A 249 -9.91 19.67 7.37
CA SER A 249 -10.19 20.80 8.26
C SER A 249 -11.64 21.25 8.14
N ALA A 250 -12.35 21.29 9.29
CA ALA A 250 -13.72 21.78 9.37
C ALA A 250 -13.88 23.25 8.92
N ALA A 251 -12.80 24.03 8.89
CA ALA A 251 -12.81 25.38 8.36
C ALA A 251 -13.04 25.42 6.82
N TYR A 252 -12.72 24.34 6.11
CA TYR A 252 -12.79 24.28 4.66
C TYR A 252 -13.83 23.29 4.14
N LYS A 253 -14.09 22.17 4.83
CA LYS A 253 -15.06 21.16 4.41
C LYS A 253 -15.88 20.63 5.58
N GLN A 254 -17.19 20.62 5.46
CA GLN A 254 -18.11 20.05 6.44
C GLN A 254 -19.26 19.31 5.76
N PRO A 255 -19.67 18.14 6.31
CA PRO A 255 -18.99 17.37 7.34
C PRO A 255 -17.68 16.72 6.87
N PHE A 256 -16.88 16.25 7.82
CA PHE A 256 -15.64 15.52 7.55
C PHE A 256 -15.92 14.10 7.01
N GLY A 257 -15.00 13.59 6.19
CA GLY A 257 -14.90 12.18 5.82
C GLY A 257 -16.00 11.66 4.92
N ALA A 258 -16.24 10.33 4.97
CA ALA A 258 -17.31 9.67 4.25
C ALA A 258 -18.67 10.06 4.83
N VAL A 259 -19.67 10.26 3.96
CA VAL A 259 -21.02 10.71 4.34
C VAL A 259 -22.11 9.79 3.78
N VAL A 260 -23.28 9.83 4.40
CA VAL A 260 -24.48 9.14 3.90
C VAL A 260 -25.00 9.85 2.64
N ALA A 261 -25.52 9.09 1.68
CA ALA A 261 -26.17 9.64 0.49
C ALA A 261 -27.28 10.63 0.88
N GLY A 262 -27.35 11.75 0.19
CA GLY A 262 -28.27 12.84 0.50
C GLY A 262 -27.75 13.84 1.55
N THR A 263 -26.50 13.71 2.01
CA THR A 263 -25.89 14.69 2.90
C THR A 263 -25.33 15.88 2.11
N PRO A 264 -25.74 17.13 2.43
CA PRO A 264 -25.13 18.31 1.83
C PRO A 264 -23.72 18.54 2.41
N LEU A 265 -22.77 18.79 1.53
CA LEU A 265 -21.40 19.16 1.88
C LEU A 265 -21.16 20.64 1.60
N HIS A 266 -20.51 21.29 2.55
CA HIS A 266 -20.14 22.70 2.47
C HIS A 266 -18.63 22.82 2.25
N PHE A 267 -18.25 23.59 1.24
CA PHE A 267 -16.86 23.82 0.85
C PHE A 267 -16.52 25.28 1.01
N THR A 268 -15.35 25.54 1.52
CA THR A 268 -14.78 26.88 1.67
C THR A 268 -13.37 26.88 1.08
N VAL A 269 -13.05 27.88 0.25
CA VAL A 269 -11.68 28.14 -0.22
C VAL A 269 -11.34 29.57 0.19
N THR A 270 -10.12 29.79 0.71
CA THR A 270 -9.62 31.13 1.05
C THR A 270 -8.53 31.56 0.06
N ALA A 271 -8.44 32.86 -0.20
CA ALA A 271 -7.44 33.44 -1.11
C ALA A 271 -7.15 34.90 -0.75
N LYS A 272 -6.02 35.43 -1.24
CA LYS A 272 -5.80 36.89 -1.33
C LYS A 272 -6.76 37.50 -2.36
N PRO A 273 -7.06 38.79 -2.27
CA PRO A 273 -7.86 39.49 -3.26
C PRO A 273 -7.29 39.34 -4.69
N GLY A 274 -8.16 39.09 -5.67
CA GLY A 274 -7.77 38.95 -7.10
C GLY A 274 -8.34 37.74 -7.82
N VAL A 275 -9.04 36.83 -7.11
CA VAL A 275 -9.77 35.73 -7.74
C VAL A 275 -11.06 36.30 -8.37
N THR A 276 -11.24 36.10 -9.68
CA THR A 276 -12.39 36.61 -10.42
C THR A 276 -13.54 35.60 -10.49
N ALA A 277 -13.24 34.32 -10.49
CA ALA A 277 -14.21 33.22 -10.39
C ALA A 277 -13.56 31.99 -9.76
N LEU A 278 -14.37 31.24 -9.02
CA LEU A 278 -13.97 29.94 -8.44
C LEU A 278 -15.10 28.93 -8.65
N THR A 279 -14.77 27.76 -9.13
CA THR A 279 -15.74 26.70 -9.43
C THR A 279 -15.28 25.40 -8.75
N LEU A 280 -16.17 24.79 -7.98
CA LEU A 280 -16.03 23.42 -7.51
C LEU A 280 -16.40 22.48 -8.66
N VAL A 281 -15.47 21.62 -9.08
CA VAL A 281 -15.68 20.59 -10.09
C VAL A 281 -15.84 19.26 -9.38
N VAL A 282 -16.93 18.54 -9.68
CA VAL A 282 -17.25 17.24 -9.08
C VAL A 282 -17.31 16.20 -10.17
N GLU A 283 -16.62 15.10 -9.95
CA GLU A 283 -16.54 13.95 -10.85
C GLU A 283 -16.95 12.68 -10.12
N LYS A 284 -17.69 11.81 -10.77
CA LYS A 284 -18.10 10.50 -10.23
C LYS A 284 -17.16 9.44 -10.76
N ARG A 285 -16.67 8.58 -9.87
CA ARG A 285 -15.79 7.46 -10.22
C ARG A 285 -16.57 6.33 -10.85
N ARG A 286 -16.08 5.76 -11.94
CA ARG A 286 -16.57 4.51 -12.49
C ARG A 286 -15.97 3.34 -11.71
N PHE A 287 -16.78 2.31 -11.48
CA PHE A 287 -16.36 1.08 -10.82
C PHE A 287 -16.33 -0.07 -11.83
N GLU A 288 -15.17 -0.62 -12.07
CA GLU A 288 -14.97 -1.76 -12.95
C GLU A 288 -13.86 -2.68 -12.39
N GLY A 289 -14.21 -3.95 -12.16
CA GLY A 289 -13.28 -5.01 -11.83
C GLY A 289 -12.33 -4.68 -10.66
N ASN A 290 -11.05 -4.98 -10.87
CA ASN A 290 -10.00 -4.79 -9.87
C ASN A 290 -9.54 -3.33 -9.69
N GLN A 291 -10.15 -2.38 -10.39
CA GLN A 291 -9.83 -0.94 -10.29
C GLN A 291 -8.37 -0.60 -10.64
N GLU A 292 -7.77 -1.29 -11.59
CA GLU A 292 -6.41 -0.97 -12.07
C GLU A 292 -6.35 0.40 -12.73
N VAL A 293 -7.44 0.79 -13.39
CA VAL A 293 -7.60 2.11 -13.99
C VAL A 293 -8.74 2.83 -13.28
N LEU A 294 -8.45 4.02 -12.75
CA LEU A 294 -9.44 4.86 -12.09
C LEU A 294 -9.96 5.92 -13.07
N GLU A 295 -11.20 5.75 -13.51
CA GLU A 295 -11.86 6.67 -14.40
C GLU A 295 -12.86 7.53 -13.66
N TYR A 296 -12.85 8.85 -13.97
CA TYR A 296 -13.75 9.84 -13.40
C TYR A 296 -14.54 10.53 -14.51
N VAL A 297 -15.82 10.74 -14.27
CA VAL A 297 -16.73 11.45 -15.18
C VAL A 297 -17.28 12.67 -14.46
N GLU A 298 -17.10 13.85 -15.05
CA GLU A 298 -17.64 15.11 -14.51
C GLU A 298 -19.16 15.02 -14.39
N THR A 299 -19.68 15.34 -13.22
CA THR A 299 -21.11 15.31 -12.90
C THR A 299 -21.67 16.67 -12.50
N ALA A 300 -20.82 17.56 -12.00
CA ALA A 300 -21.25 18.92 -11.63
C ALA A 300 -20.10 19.92 -11.70
N ARG A 301 -20.45 21.15 -12.06
CA ARG A 301 -19.62 22.34 -11.93
C ARG A 301 -20.41 23.39 -11.13
N VAL A 302 -19.98 23.64 -9.90
CA VAL A 302 -20.69 24.49 -8.95
C VAL A 302 -19.95 25.83 -8.80
N PRO A 303 -20.45 26.94 -9.32
CA PRO A 303 -19.86 28.24 -9.08
C PRO A 303 -19.88 28.55 -7.58
N MET A 304 -18.73 28.95 -7.04
CA MET A 304 -18.60 29.31 -5.63
C MET A 304 -18.97 30.80 -5.45
N GLN A 305 -19.59 31.12 -4.34
CA GLN A 305 -19.98 32.48 -3.98
C GLN A 305 -18.87 33.14 -3.17
N LYS A 306 -18.48 34.33 -3.58
CA LYS A 306 -17.48 35.14 -2.87
C LYS A 306 -18.14 35.82 -1.67
N THR A 307 -17.48 35.65 -0.50
CA THR A 307 -17.79 36.36 0.71
C THR A 307 -16.51 37.06 1.19
N SER A 308 -16.65 38.30 1.74
CA SER A 308 -15.49 39.02 2.25
C SER A 308 -15.22 38.65 3.70
N SER A 309 -13.93 38.52 4.07
CA SER A 309 -13.48 38.40 5.46
C SER A 309 -12.40 39.47 5.74
N ALA A 310 -12.10 39.71 7.01
CA ALA A 310 -11.00 40.61 7.40
C ALA A 310 -9.62 40.10 6.95
N GLU A 311 -9.51 38.78 6.67
CA GLU A 311 -8.26 38.10 6.35
C GLU A 311 -8.05 37.86 4.85
N GLY A 312 -9.00 38.27 3.99
CA GLY A 312 -8.93 38.08 2.55
C GLY A 312 -10.26 37.66 1.92
N GLU A 313 -10.21 37.03 0.75
CA GLU A 313 -11.38 36.48 0.06
C GLU A 313 -11.71 35.07 0.57
N ARG A 314 -12.99 34.86 0.85
CA ARG A 314 -13.57 33.57 1.19
C ARG A 314 -14.59 33.19 0.13
N TRP A 315 -14.48 31.99 -0.43
CA TRP A 315 -15.36 31.45 -1.44
C TRP A 315 -16.07 30.23 -0.89
N VAL A 316 -17.38 30.17 -1.01
CA VAL A 316 -18.22 29.11 -0.44
C VAL A 316 -19.08 28.45 -1.49
N ALA A 317 -19.29 27.15 -1.37
CA ALA A 317 -20.25 26.38 -2.15
C ALA A 317 -20.86 25.26 -1.30
N SER A 318 -22.05 24.83 -1.70
CA SER A 318 -22.69 23.62 -1.15
C SER A 318 -23.01 22.68 -2.28
N GLN A 319 -22.75 21.38 -2.07
CA GLN A 319 -23.05 20.32 -3.03
C GLN A 319 -23.77 19.17 -2.32
N LEU A 320 -24.88 18.74 -2.89
CA LEU A 320 -25.61 17.56 -2.47
C LEU A 320 -25.11 16.35 -3.26
N PHE A 321 -24.71 15.30 -2.56
CA PHE A 321 -24.31 14.02 -3.14
C PHE A 321 -25.44 13.02 -2.92
N SER A 322 -26.28 12.81 -3.93
CA SER A 322 -27.48 11.96 -3.82
C SER A 322 -27.21 10.49 -4.03
N ASP A 323 -26.23 10.16 -4.89
CA ASP A 323 -25.95 8.78 -5.25
C ASP A 323 -24.84 8.20 -4.37
N VAL A 324 -25.04 6.95 -3.98
CA VAL A 324 -23.98 6.13 -3.36
C VAL A 324 -22.85 5.90 -4.37
N SER A 325 -21.67 6.44 -4.08
CA SER A 325 -20.49 6.34 -4.96
C SER A 325 -19.23 6.88 -4.28
N ILE A 326 -18.11 6.79 -4.99
CA ILE A 326 -16.93 7.60 -4.71
C ILE A 326 -16.87 8.74 -5.73
N TYR A 327 -16.69 9.95 -5.24
CA TYR A 327 -16.51 11.15 -6.04
C TYR A 327 -15.09 11.67 -5.87
N GLY A 328 -14.56 12.22 -6.96
CA GLY A 328 -13.41 13.10 -6.94
C GLY A 328 -13.85 14.55 -7.08
N TYR A 329 -13.16 15.49 -6.47
CA TYR A 329 -13.42 16.90 -6.67
C TYR A 329 -12.14 17.72 -6.61
N TRP A 330 -12.19 18.90 -7.22
CA TRP A 330 -11.11 19.88 -7.27
C TRP A 330 -11.70 21.26 -7.58
N PHE A 331 -10.88 22.31 -7.54
CA PHE A 331 -11.37 23.66 -7.77
C PHE A 331 -10.65 24.30 -8.94
N GLU A 332 -11.42 25.02 -9.79
CA GLU A 332 -10.92 25.81 -10.90
C GLU A 332 -11.05 27.29 -10.58
N ALA A 333 -9.93 28.01 -10.52
CA ALA A 333 -9.86 29.44 -10.23
C ALA A 333 -9.52 30.23 -11.49
N GLN A 334 -10.18 31.36 -11.70
CA GLN A 334 -9.81 32.33 -12.72
C GLN A 334 -9.13 33.52 -12.05
N ILE A 335 -7.88 33.77 -12.42
CA ILE A 335 -7.06 34.85 -11.86
C ILE A 335 -6.33 35.54 -13.01
N ASN A 336 -6.50 36.87 -13.14
CA ASN A 336 -5.87 37.66 -14.22
C ASN A 336 -6.14 37.08 -15.62
N GLY A 337 -7.34 36.52 -15.85
CA GLY A 337 -7.73 35.91 -17.13
C GLY A 337 -7.09 34.53 -17.41
N ARG A 338 -6.38 33.95 -16.45
CA ARG A 338 -5.76 32.63 -16.56
C ARG A 338 -6.46 31.61 -15.65
N PRO A 339 -6.65 30.36 -16.10
CA PRO A 339 -7.21 29.30 -15.30
C PRO A 339 -6.12 28.59 -14.49
N PHE A 340 -6.36 28.48 -13.19
CA PHE A 340 -5.56 27.69 -12.24
C PHE A 340 -6.42 26.57 -11.65
N VAL A 341 -5.78 25.53 -11.15
CA VAL A 341 -6.43 24.47 -10.39
C VAL A 341 -5.88 24.40 -8.96
N LEU A 342 -6.80 24.24 -8.01
CA LEU A 342 -6.49 23.87 -6.64
C LEU A 342 -6.93 22.43 -6.47
N HIS A 343 -5.97 21.53 -6.31
CA HIS A 343 -6.16 20.10 -6.26
C HIS A 343 -5.37 19.50 -5.08
N ASN A 344 -5.50 18.19 -4.85
CA ASN A 344 -4.83 17.53 -3.72
C ASN A 344 -3.29 17.64 -3.83
N ASN A 345 -2.61 17.88 -2.70
CA ASN A 345 -1.17 18.10 -2.64
C ASN A 345 -0.32 16.84 -2.57
N ALA A 346 -0.91 15.71 -2.18
CA ALA A 346 -0.19 14.45 -1.98
C ALA A 346 -0.38 13.50 -3.16
N ASP A 347 0.59 12.65 -3.36
CA ASP A 347 0.53 11.51 -4.26
C ASP A 347 -0.19 10.32 -3.59
N SER A 348 -0.13 9.13 -4.19
CA SER A 348 -0.74 7.93 -3.64
C SER A 348 -0.06 7.53 -2.33
N VAL A 349 -0.82 7.01 -1.39
CA VAL A 349 -0.26 6.25 -0.26
C VAL A 349 0.04 4.83 -0.71
N HIS A 350 0.82 4.12 0.07
CA HIS A 350 1.23 2.75 -0.22
C HIS A 350 0.04 1.85 -0.64
N TRP A 351 0.20 1.12 -1.75
CA TRP A 351 -0.83 0.24 -2.34
C TRP A 351 -2.14 0.91 -2.80
N THR A 352 -2.29 2.20 -2.66
CA THR A 352 -3.45 2.93 -3.15
C THR A 352 -3.25 3.35 -4.61
N ARG A 353 -4.26 3.14 -5.43
CA ARG A 353 -4.27 3.57 -6.85
C ARG A 353 -4.83 4.97 -7.04
N GLU A 354 -5.40 5.56 -5.99
CA GLU A 354 -5.90 6.94 -6.03
C GLU A 354 -4.75 7.94 -5.99
N LYS A 355 -4.79 8.89 -6.90
CA LYS A 355 -3.95 10.08 -6.83
C LYS A 355 -4.62 11.11 -5.93
N GLY A 356 -3.86 11.74 -5.05
CA GLY A 356 -4.41 12.78 -4.18
C GLY A 356 -4.98 12.23 -2.88
N THR A 357 -4.15 11.64 -2.05
CA THR A 357 -4.52 11.05 -0.76
C THR A 357 -4.25 11.96 0.44
N GLY A 358 -3.74 13.17 0.22
CA GLY A 358 -3.61 14.20 1.25
C GLY A 358 -4.91 14.92 1.55
N GLY A 359 -4.92 15.79 2.57
CA GLY A 359 -6.03 16.70 2.88
C GLY A 359 -5.84 18.08 2.27
N ALA A 360 -4.61 18.60 2.31
CA ALA A 360 -4.31 19.95 1.88
C ALA A 360 -4.26 20.11 0.36
N GLY A 361 -4.51 21.32 -0.12
CA GLY A 361 -4.47 21.69 -1.51
C GLY A 361 -3.10 22.16 -2.00
N ALA A 362 -2.80 21.84 -3.25
CA ALA A 362 -1.73 22.42 -4.04
C ALA A 362 -2.32 23.16 -5.24
N VAL A 363 -1.63 24.21 -5.70
CA VAL A 363 -2.08 25.03 -6.82
C VAL A 363 -1.20 24.77 -8.03
N GLY A 364 -1.81 24.58 -9.19
CA GLY A 364 -1.14 24.42 -10.48
C GLY A 364 -1.84 25.21 -11.59
N ASP A 365 -1.18 25.35 -12.73
CA ASP A 365 -1.84 25.75 -13.96
C ASP A 365 -2.85 24.66 -14.36
N LYS A 366 -3.99 25.06 -14.97
CA LYS A 366 -4.95 24.08 -15.45
C LYS A 366 -4.30 23.20 -16.54
N PRO A 367 -4.15 21.88 -16.31
CA PRO A 367 -3.52 21.01 -17.29
C PRO A 367 -4.43 20.78 -18.49
N ALA A 368 -3.84 20.49 -19.66
CA ALA A 368 -4.59 20.11 -20.86
C ALA A 368 -5.31 18.76 -20.67
N ALA A 369 -4.69 17.81 -19.97
CA ALA A 369 -5.26 16.50 -19.64
C ALA A 369 -5.76 16.51 -18.19
N LEU A 370 -7.07 16.48 -17.99
CA LEU A 370 -7.68 16.49 -16.65
C LEU A 370 -7.39 15.20 -15.85
N SER A 371 -6.96 14.12 -16.51
CA SER A 371 -6.54 12.88 -15.85
C SER A 371 -5.33 13.06 -14.92
N THR A 372 -4.53 14.14 -15.14
CA THR A 372 -3.36 14.43 -14.30
C THR A 372 -3.69 15.18 -13.01
N ILE A 373 -4.94 15.64 -12.83
CA ILE A 373 -5.38 16.32 -11.61
C ILE A 373 -5.48 15.31 -10.49
N ARG A 374 -4.81 15.58 -9.37
CA ARG A 374 -4.96 14.82 -8.12
C ARG A 374 -6.24 15.29 -7.44
N ARG A 375 -7.23 14.40 -7.36
CA ARG A 375 -8.53 14.74 -6.82
C ARG A 375 -8.53 14.68 -5.31
N PHE A 376 -9.28 15.57 -4.66
CA PHE A 376 -9.79 15.27 -3.33
C PHE A 376 -10.89 14.23 -3.44
N ARG A 377 -11.05 13.40 -2.43
CA ARG A 377 -12.04 12.33 -2.46
C ARG A 377 -13.24 12.65 -1.59
N GLN A 378 -14.40 12.17 -2.02
CA GLN A 378 -15.62 12.12 -1.22
C GLN A 378 -16.28 10.76 -1.38
N THR A 379 -16.26 9.96 -0.33
CA THR A 379 -17.01 8.70 -0.26
C THR A 379 -18.44 9.01 0.21
N VAL A 380 -19.41 8.48 -0.53
CA VAL A 380 -20.84 8.59 -0.23
C VAL A 380 -21.41 7.18 -0.14
N PHE A 381 -21.91 6.79 1.03
CA PHE A 381 -22.35 5.43 1.31
C PHE A 381 -23.85 5.36 1.61
N ALA A 382 -24.42 4.14 1.56
CA ALA A 382 -25.83 3.89 1.76
C ALA A 382 -26.27 4.16 3.22
N ALA A 383 -27.44 4.77 3.41
CA ALA A 383 -27.95 5.13 4.73
C ALA A 383 -28.24 3.90 5.63
N ASP A 384 -28.53 2.77 5.03
CA ASP A 384 -28.78 1.49 5.70
C ASP A 384 -27.54 0.62 5.86
N PHE A 385 -26.36 1.11 5.49
CA PHE A 385 -25.11 0.38 5.67
C PHE A 385 -24.84 0.09 7.15
N LYS A 386 -24.87 -1.18 7.50
CA LYS A 386 -24.63 -1.66 8.85
C LYS A 386 -23.49 -2.66 8.86
N VAL A 387 -22.58 -2.46 9.80
CA VAL A 387 -21.54 -3.40 10.19
C VAL A 387 -21.97 -4.03 11.53
N PRO A 388 -21.75 -5.32 11.76
CA PRO A 388 -22.10 -5.94 13.04
C PRO A 388 -21.50 -5.19 14.23
N ALA A 389 -22.31 -4.90 15.24
CA ALA A 389 -21.89 -4.07 16.39
C ALA A 389 -20.70 -4.66 17.17
N TRP A 390 -20.51 -5.98 17.11
CA TRP A 390 -19.39 -6.67 17.74
C TRP A 390 -18.06 -6.50 16.99
N ALA A 391 -18.07 -6.00 15.74
CA ALA A 391 -16.87 -5.91 14.92
C ALA A 391 -15.81 -4.97 15.52
N SER A 392 -16.20 -3.86 16.15
CA SER A 392 -15.28 -2.95 16.83
C SER A 392 -14.63 -3.52 18.10
N ASP A 393 -15.19 -4.60 18.66
CA ASP A 393 -14.67 -5.26 19.87
C ASP A 393 -13.75 -6.45 19.57
N ILE A 394 -13.51 -6.74 18.30
CA ILE A 394 -12.71 -7.88 17.87
C ILE A 394 -11.23 -7.68 18.25
N VAL A 395 -10.64 -8.76 18.74
CA VAL A 395 -9.22 -9.08 18.67
C VAL A 395 -9.15 -10.43 17.97
N TYR A 396 -8.66 -10.43 16.74
CA TYR A 396 -8.49 -11.66 15.97
C TYR A 396 -7.29 -12.48 16.44
N TYR A 397 -7.46 -13.79 16.45
CA TYR A 397 -6.35 -14.73 16.35
C TYR A 397 -6.40 -15.39 14.98
N TYR A 398 -5.39 -15.12 14.18
CA TYR A 398 -5.29 -15.53 12.78
C TYR A 398 -4.47 -16.82 12.69
N ILE A 399 -5.09 -17.90 12.26
CA ILE A 399 -4.50 -19.25 12.26
C ILE A 399 -4.31 -19.74 10.83
N PHE A 400 -3.14 -20.31 10.57
CA PHE A 400 -2.89 -21.24 9.46
C PHE A 400 -3.04 -22.65 10.04
N PRO A 401 -4.18 -23.37 9.85
CA PRO A 401 -4.52 -24.58 10.60
C PRO A 401 -3.43 -25.63 10.55
N GLU A 402 -2.88 -25.86 9.38
CA GLU A 402 -1.87 -26.89 9.09
C GLU A 402 -0.57 -26.70 9.89
N ARG A 403 -0.30 -25.48 10.37
CA ARG A 403 0.95 -25.10 11.08
C ARG A 403 0.73 -24.73 12.55
N PHE A 404 -0.49 -24.86 13.06
CA PHE A 404 -0.79 -24.41 14.43
C PHE A 404 -0.64 -25.50 15.47
N ARG A 405 -1.33 -26.62 15.33
CA ARG A 405 -1.26 -27.77 16.25
C ARG A 405 -1.83 -29.02 15.60
N ASN A 406 -1.11 -30.15 15.65
CA ASN A 406 -1.63 -31.46 15.34
C ASN A 406 -2.34 -32.01 16.57
N GLY A 407 -3.66 -32.19 16.51
CA GLY A 407 -4.52 -32.71 17.58
C GLY A 407 -4.94 -34.16 17.36
N ASP A 408 -4.88 -34.64 16.11
CA ASP A 408 -5.26 -36.00 15.76
C ASP A 408 -4.37 -36.60 14.65
N GLN A 409 -3.29 -37.26 15.01
CA GLN A 409 -2.34 -37.88 14.06
C GLN A 409 -2.96 -38.93 13.12
N ARG A 410 -4.21 -39.37 13.35
CA ARG A 410 -4.87 -40.37 12.48
C ARG A 410 -5.30 -39.75 11.16
N ASN A 411 -5.50 -38.44 11.10
CA ASN A 411 -5.90 -37.69 9.92
C ASN A 411 -4.71 -37.11 9.15
N ASP A 412 -3.47 -37.32 9.61
CA ASP A 412 -2.27 -36.79 8.95
C ASP A 412 -2.21 -37.23 7.49
N PRO A 413 -1.80 -36.33 6.58
CA PRO A 413 -1.54 -36.66 5.18
C PRO A 413 -0.52 -37.81 5.04
N LYS A 414 -0.79 -38.72 4.09
CA LYS A 414 0.00 -39.94 3.93
C LYS A 414 0.81 -39.92 2.64
N PRO A 415 2.13 -39.69 2.70
CA PRO A 415 3.01 -39.77 1.55
C PRO A 415 2.84 -41.11 0.80
N GLY A 416 2.77 -41.03 -0.53
CA GLY A 416 2.55 -42.20 -1.41
C GLY A 416 1.10 -42.66 -1.52
N VAL A 417 0.19 -42.14 -0.70
CA VAL A 417 -1.26 -42.45 -0.72
C VAL A 417 -2.05 -41.22 -1.14
N ASP A 418 -1.88 -40.10 -0.43
CA ASP A 418 -2.57 -38.86 -0.73
C ASP A 418 -1.91 -38.16 -1.92
N ARG A 419 -2.74 -37.72 -2.85
CA ARG A 419 -2.32 -37.16 -4.13
C ARG A 419 -2.15 -35.67 -4.04
N PHE A 420 -1.10 -35.19 -4.71
CA PHE A 420 -0.91 -33.79 -5.05
C PHE A 420 -0.66 -33.74 -6.57
N HIS A 421 -1.68 -33.42 -7.35
CA HIS A 421 -1.67 -33.49 -8.81
C HIS A 421 -1.30 -34.93 -9.31
N HIS A 422 -0.21 -35.08 -10.06
CA HIS A 422 0.36 -36.36 -10.44
C HIS A 422 1.33 -36.95 -9.43
N GLY A 423 1.73 -36.16 -8.44
CA GLY A 423 2.67 -36.53 -7.38
C GLY A 423 2.00 -36.96 -6.09
N SER A 424 2.70 -36.76 -5.00
CA SER A 424 2.28 -37.11 -3.65
C SER A 424 2.50 -35.92 -2.70
N VAL A 425 1.80 -35.93 -1.60
CA VAL A 425 2.10 -35.04 -0.46
C VAL A 425 3.40 -35.48 0.20
N GLU A 426 4.02 -34.54 0.91
CA GLU A 426 5.16 -34.75 1.78
C GLU A 426 4.75 -34.44 3.23
N LEU A 427 5.26 -35.17 4.22
CA LEU A 427 4.94 -34.97 5.63
C LEU A 427 6.24 -34.80 6.44
N HIS A 428 6.35 -33.69 7.18
CA HIS A 428 7.45 -33.47 8.11
C HIS A 428 7.37 -34.41 9.32
N SER A 429 8.49 -35.06 9.64
CA SER A 429 8.56 -35.94 10.78
C SER A 429 8.77 -35.20 12.11
N ASN A 430 9.22 -33.94 12.07
CA ASN A 430 9.45 -33.11 13.22
C ASN A 430 8.65 -31.83 13.11
N TRP A 431 7.80 -31.59 14.12
CA TRP A 431 6.94 -30.40 14.17
C TRP A 431 7.71 -29.07 14.12
N LEU A 432 8.96 -29.03 14.56
CA LEU A 432 9.77 -27.82 14.63
C LEU A 432 10.64 -27.57 13.39
N ASP A 433 10.52 -28.40 12.36
CA ASP A 433 11.21 -28.17 11.09
C ASP A 433 10.74 -26.86 10.45
N LYS A 434 11.57 -26.29 9.59
CA LYS A 434 11.12 -25.19 8.73
C LYS A 434 10.32 -25.73 7.55
N PRO A 435 9.31 -24.99 7.07
CA PRO A 435 8.63 -25.33 5.82
C PRO A 435 9.64 -25.49 4.69
N TRP A 436 9.48 -26.51 3.87
CA TRP A 436 10.38 -26.75 2.75
C TRP A 436 10.18 -25.74 1.63
N ARG A 437 11.30 -25.32 1.08
CA ARG A 437 11.31 -24.44 -0.08
C ARG A 437 11.61 -25.25 -1.34
N PRO A 438 10.63 -25.44 -2.25
CA PRO A 438 10.81 -26.27 -3.44
C PRO A 438 12.05 -25.91 -4.25
N GLY A 439 12.81 -26.92 -4.66
CA GLY A 439 14.03 -26.76 -5.45
C GLY A 439 15.22 -26.15 -4.72
N SER A 440 15.17 -25.94 -3.39
CA SER A 440 16.28 -25.38 -2.61
C SER A 440 17.30 -26.42 -2.14
N GLY A 441 16.99 -27.71 -2.26
CA GLY A 441 17.85 -28.82 -1.78
C GLY A 441 17.74 -29.09 -0.28
N ASP A 442 16.68 -28.62 0.37
CA ASP A 442 16.42 -28.80 1.81
C ASP A 442 15.73 -30.13 2.15
N GLY A 443 15.54 -30.99 1.16
CA GLY A 443 14.86 -32.27 1.30
C GLY A 443 13.52 -32.36 0.55
N SER A 444 13.05 -31.22 0.02
CA SER A 444 11.81 -31.14 -0.73
C SER A 444 11.98 -31.59 -2.20
N ASP A 445 10.86 -31.92 -2.82
CA ASP A 445 10.76 -32.07 -4.27
C ASP A 445 10.67 -30.70 -5.01
N ALA A 446 10.26 -30.70 -6.27
CA ALA A 446 10.09 -29.47 -7.04
C ALA A 446 8.67 -28.88 -6.95
N LEU A 447 7.76 -29.49 -6.19
CA LEU A 447 6.37 -29.07 -6.08
C LEU A 447 6.23 -28.04 -4.95
N HIS A 448 5.34 -27.08 -5.16
CA HIS A 448 5.04 -26.05 -4.18
C HIS A 448 3.80 -26.44 -3.38
N ASN A 449 3.82 -26.19 -2.06
CA ASN A 449 2.66 -26.33 -1.16
C ASN A 449 2.16 -27.76 -0.95
N ASN A 450 3.00 -28.77 -1.15
CA ASN A 450 2.71 -30.18 -0.91
C ASN A 450 3.35 -30.73 0.38
N ASP A 451 4.05 -29.89 1.16
CA ASP A 451 4.64 -30.23 2.45
C ASP A 451 3.67 -29.96 3.61
N PHE A 452 3.53 -30.92 4.51
CA PHE A 452 2.57 -30.89 5.60
C PHE A 452 3.24 -31.16 6.96
N PHE A 453 2.62 -30.63 8.05
CA PHE A 453 2.99 -30.86 9.44
C PHE A 453 1.85 -31.54 10.24
N GLY A 454 0.64 -31.61 9.65
CA GLY A 454 -0.49 -32.30 10.24
C GLY A 454 -1.30 -31.47 11.22
N GLY A 455 -1.18 -30.15 11.23
CA GLY A 455 -2.06 -29.29 12.05
C GLY A 455 -3.51 -29.39 11.61
N ASP A 456 -4.47 -29.36 12.58
CA ASP A 456 -5.88 -29.68 12.34
C ASP A 456 -6.85 -28.95 13.27
N LEU A 457 -8.18 -29.15 13.06
CA LEU A 457 -9.23 -28.55 13.87
C LEU A 457 -9.22 -29.07 15.32
N ALA A 458 -8.84 -30.33 15.56
CA ALA A 458 -8.73 -30.89 16.89
C ALA A 458 -7.67 -30.15 17.70
N GLY A 459 -6.51 -29.87 17.11
CA GLY A 459 -5.46 -29.07 17.72
C GLY A 459 -5.86 -27.63 18.01
N ILE A 460 -6.67 -27.03 17.13
CA ILE A 460 -7.23 -25.69 17.39
C ILE A 460 -8.18 -25.72 18.59
N ILE A 461 -9.07 -26.72 18.66
CA ILE A 461 -10.00 -26.91 19.78
C ILE A 461 -9.23 -27.07 21.10
N ASP A 462 -8.17 -27.86 21.12
CA ASP A 462 -7.31 -28.05 22.30
C ASP A 462 -6.71 -26.73 22.82
N LYS A 463 -6.48 -25.77 21.93
CA LYS A 463 -5.83 -24.48 22.23
C LYS A 463 -6.79 -23.30 22.36
N LEU A 464 -8.11 -23.52 22.33
CA LEU A 464 -9.09 -22.45 22.55
C LEU A 464 -8.92 -21.73 23.90
N GLY A 465 -8.53 -22.46 24.93
CA GLY A 465 -8.21 -21.89 26.25
C GLY A 465 -7.05 -20.91 26.17
N TYR A 466 -5.95 -21.32 25.53
CA TYR A 466 -4.76 -20.48 25.29
C TYR A 466 -5.15 -19.19 24.51
N ILE A 467 -5.88 -19.36 23.42
CA ILE A 467 -6.29 -18.24 22.57
C ILE A 467 -7.17 -17.24 23.35
N LYS A 468 -8.08 -17.76 24.18
CA LYS A 468 -8.91 -16.92 25.07
C LYS A 468 -8.08 -16.18 26.10
N GLU A 469 -7.09 -16.82 26.71
CA GLU A 469 -6.19 -16.22 27.69
C GLU A 469 -5.29 -15.14 27.06
N LEU A 470 -4.91 -15.27 25.80
CA LEU A 470 -4.24 -14.23 25.04
C LEU A 470 -5.09 -12.96 24.90
N GLY A 471 -6.40 -13.08 25.08
CA GLY A 471 -7.37 -12.01 24.91
C GLY A 471 -8.00 -11.95 23.52
N ALA A 472 -7.76 -12.91 22.64
CA ALA A 472 -8.46 -12.99 21.37
C ALA A 472 -9.91 -13.49 21.60
N ASN A 473 -10.84 -12.91 20.85
CA ASN A 473 -12.25 -13.26 20.92
C ASN A 473 -12.86 -13.66 19.56
N THR A 474 -12.05 -13.70 18.54
CA THR A 474 -12.47 -14.12 17.19
C THR A 474 -11.34 -14.89 16.53
N LEU A 475 -11.63 -16.10 16.09
CA LEU A 475 -10.74 -16.91 15.26
C LEU A 475 -10.94 -16.51 13.80
N TYR A 476 -9.87 -16.28 13.09
CA TYR A 476 -9.84 -16.27 11.64
C TYR A 476 -8.88 -17.37 11.18
N MET A 477 -9.33 -18.22 10.29
CA MET A 477 -8.54 -19.34 9.76
C MET A 477 -8.41 -19.20 8.25
N THR A 478 -7.24 -19.52 7.69
CA THR A 478 -7.11 -19.79 6.25
C THR A 478 -8.05 -20.93 5.85
N PRO A 479 -8.33 -21.17 4.56
CA PRO A 479 -9.35 -22.14 4.16
C PRO A 479 -9.19 -23.51 4.81
N ILE A 480 -10.31 -24.10 5.18
CA ILE A 480 -10.35 -25.44 5.80
C ILE A 480 -10.99 -26.50 4.89
N PHE A 481 -11.40 -26.12 3.69
CA PHE A 481 -12.09 -26.99 2.76
C PHE A 481 -11.14 -27.95 2.08
N LYS A 482 -11.67 -29.09 1.63
CA LYS A 482 -10.87 -30.11 0.96
C LYS A 482 -10.09 -29.48 -0.20
N ALA A 483 -8.77 -29.67 -0.19
CA ALA A 483 -7.83 -29.22 -1.23
C ALA A 483 -6.55 -30.06 -1.18
N VAL A 484 -5.79 -30.06 -2.27
CA VAL A 484 -4.58 -30.86 -2.33
C VAL A 484 -3.38 -30.16 -1.70
N SER A 485 -3.35 -28.84 -1.68
CA SER A 485 -2.29 -28.04 -1.08
C SER A 485 -2.42 -27.91 0.43
N ASN A 486 -1.31 -27.50 1.09
CA ASN A 486 -1.29 -27.18 2.52
C ASN A 486 -2.06 -25.88 2.86
N HIS A 487 -2.18 -24.93 1.93
CA HIS A 487 -2.86 -23.64 2.13
C HIS A 487 -4.36 -23.67 1.82
N LYS A 488 -4.85 -24.67 1.08
CA LYS A 488 -6.26 -24.92 0.78
C LYS A 488 -6.98 -23.87 -0.08
N TYR A 489 -6.30 -22.85 -0.63
CA TYR A 489 -6.92 -21.90 -1.57
C TYR A 489 -7.24 -22.53 -2.94
N ASP A 490 -6.58 -23.61 -3.30
CA ASP A 490 -6.90 -24.49 -4.43
C ASP A 490 -8.02 -25.46 -4.11
N THR A 491 -9.14 -24.93 -3.63
CA THR A 491 -10.26 -25.75 -3.10
C THR A 491 -10.73 -26.79 -4.09
N ALA A 492 -10.77 -28.04 -3.63
CA ALA A 492 -11.22 -29.22 -4.37
C ALA A 492 -12.68 -29.56 -4.12
N ASP A 493 -13.17 -29.31 -2.88
CA ASP A 493 -14.59 -29.44 -2.51
C ASP A 493 -14.95 -28.44 -1.42
N TYR A 494 -15.81 -27.47 -1.75
CA TYR A 494 -16.26 -26.41 -0.84
C TYR A 494 -17.26 -26.85 0.22
N GLN A 495 -17.80 -28.06 0.11
CA GLN A 495 -18.89 -28.53 0.99
C GLN A 495 -18.39 -29.39 2.15
N VAL A 496 -17.11 -29.76 2.13
CA VAL A 496 -16.52 -30.62 3.18
C VAL A 496 -15.23 -30.01 3.72
N VAL A 497 -15.01 -30.19 5.02
CA VAL A 497 -13.71 -29.93 5.64
C VAL A 497 -12.68 -30.91 5.06
N ASP A 498 -11.46 -30.44 4.83
CA ASP A 498 -10.37 -31.32 4.40
C ASP A 498 -10.19 -32.48 5.39
N PRO A 499 -10.15 -33.75 4.92
CA PRO A 499 -9.94 -34.89 5.81
C PRO A 499 -8.69 -34.79 6.69
N ALA A 500 -7.63 -34.11 6.22
CA ALA A 500 -6.44 -33.83 7.02
C ALA A 500 -6.70 -32.81 8.14
N PHE A 501 -7.77 -32.06 8.09
CA PHE A 501 -8.18 -31.14 9.17
C PHE A 501 -9.31 -31.68 10.04
N GLY A 502 -9.94 -32.77 9.64
CA GLY A 502 -11.06 -33.39 10.34
C GLY A 502 -12.32 -33.51 9.49
N SER A 503 -13.46 -33.22 10.06
CA SER A 503 -14.79 -33.34 9.43
C SER A 503 -15.63 -32.08 9.59
N ASN A 504 -16.75 -32.02 8.89
CA ASN A 504 -17.78 -30.96 9.09
C ASN A 504 -18.28 -30.91 10.55
N ALA A 505 -18.38 -32.08 11.20
CA ALA A 505 -18.75 -32.16 12.63
C ALA A 505 -17.69 -31.58 13.56
N ASP A 506 -16.40 -31.70 13.20
CA ASP A 506 -15.30 -31.06 13.95
C ASP A 506 -15.35 -29.54 13.83
N PHE A 507 -15.73 -29.01 12.67
CA PHE A 507 -15.95 -27.57 12.53
C PHE A 507 -17.15 -27.09 13.37
N GLU A 508 -18.25 -27.81 13.37
CA GLU A 508 -19.42 -27.52 14.23
C GLU A 508 -19.02 -27.54 15.71
N ARG A 509 -18.23 -28.52 16.13
CA ARG A 509 -17.69 -28.63 17.49
C ARG A 509 -16.76 -27.43 17.80
N LEU A 510 -15.84 -27.07 16.89
CA LEU A 510 -15.00 -25.89 17.05
C LEU A 510 -15.83 -24.62 17.26
N SER A 511 -16.86 -24.43 16.43
CA SER A 511 -17.73 -23.26 16.50
C SER A 511 -18.50 -23.20 17.84
N GLN A 512 -19.02 -24.35 18.32
CA GLN A 512 -19.71 -24.47 19.60
C GLN A 512 -18.75 -24.22 20.77
N GLU A 513 -17.59 -24.87 20.79
CA GLU A 513 -16.58 -24.71 21.82
C GLU A 513 -16.03 -23.25 21.89
N ALA A 514 -15.85 -22.61 20.74
CA ALA A 514 -15.51 -21.20 20.67
C ALA A 514 -16.63 -20.32 21.27
N ALA A 515 -17.90 -20.59 20.89
CA ALA A 515 -19.05 -19.82 21.37
C ALA A 515 -19.23 -19.92 22.89
N THR A 516 -19.00 -21.11 23.52
CA THR A 516 -19.04 -21.26 24.98
C THR A 516 -18.02 -20.42 25.71
N ARG A 517 -16.94 -20.04 25.03
CA ARG A 517 -15.88 -19.16 25.54
C ARG A 517 -16.09 -17.69 25.16
N GLY A 518 -17.24 -17.35 24.52
CA GLY A 518 -17.54 -16.02 24.02
C GLY A 518 -16.69 -15.63 22.81
N MET A 519 -16.24 -16.60 22.04
CA MET A 519 -15.43 -16.41 20.84
C MET A 519 -16.27 -16.70 19.58
N ARG A 520 -15.84 -16.14 18.43
CA ARG A 520 -16.45 -16.35 17.11
C ARG A 520 -15.44 -16.95 16.14
N VAL A 521 -15.95 -17.53 15.06
CA VAL A 521 -15.13 -18.13 14.00
C VAL A 521 -15.47 -17.49 12.67
N ILE A 522 -14.48 -16.94 11.99
CA ILE A 522 -14.56 -16.42 10.62
C ILE A 522 -13.86 -17.40 9.70
N LEU A 523 -14.56 -17.82 8.66
CA LEU A 523 -14.01 -18.69 7.61
C LEU A 523 -13.45 -17.89 6.45
N ASP A 524 -12.54 -18.54 5.72
CA ASP A 524 -11.91 -18.05 4.52
C ASP A 524 -12.20 -18.95 3.32
N THR A 525 -12.34 -18.35 2.16
CA THR A 525 -12.40 -19.11 0.89
C THR A 525 -12.18 -18.19 -0.31
N SER A 526 -11.77 -18.79 -1.43
CA SER A 526 -11.78 -18.13 -2.73
C SER A 526 -13.04 -18.50 -3.50
N LEU A 527 -13.85 -17.51 -3.88
CA LEU A 527 -14.94 -17.70 -4.85
C LEU A 527 -14.51 -17.23 -6.26
N ASN A 528 -13.22 -16.88 -6.44
CA ASN A 528 -12.65 -16.51 -7.72
C ASN A 528 -12.24 -17.72 -8.56
N HIS A 529 -11.66 -18.74 -7.94
CA HIS A 529 -11.08 -19.92 -8.61
C HIS A 529 -11.25 -21.17 -7.74
N SER A 530 -11.15 -22.34 -8.36
CA SER A 530 -10.97 -23.63 -7.68
C SER A 530 -9.55 -24.14 -7.85
N GLY A 531 -9.23 -25.27 -7.23
CA GLY A 531 -8.08 -26.07 -7.65
C GLY A 531 -8.30 -26.71 -9.03
N SER A 532 -7.23 -26.84 -9.80
CA SER A 532 -7.26 -27.65 -11.02
C SER A 532 -7.41 -29.13 -10.70
N ASP A 533 -6.99 -29.55 -9.52
CA ASP A 533 -7.18 -30.85 -8.92
C ASP A 533 -8.40 -30.83 -7.98
N SER A 534 -9.57 -30.71 -8.54
CA SER A 534 -10.82 -30.55 -7.81
C SER A 534 -11.96 -31.36 -8.39
N LEU A 535 -12.97 -31.63 -7.60
CA LEU A 535 -14.25 -32.26 -7.97
C LEU A 535 -14.89 -31.57 -9.21
N TYR A 536 -14.69 -30.26 -9.34
CA TYR A 536 -15.35 -29.43 -10.34
C TYR A 536 -14.56 -29.33 -11.64
N PHE A 537 -13.24 -29.33 -11.56
CA PHE A 537 -12.34 -29.20 -12.73
C PHE A 537 -11.73 -30.53 -13.12
N ASP A 538 -11.12 -31.27 -12.20
CA ASP A 538 -10.57 -32.64 -12.27
C ASP A 538 -9.53 -32.89 -13.36
N ARG A 539 -8.63 -31.91 -13.54
CA ARG A 539 -7.58 -31.93 -14.57
C ARG A 539 -6.74 -33.22 -14.54
N TYR A 540 -6.51 -33.76 -13.34
CA TYR A 540 -5.64 -34.93 -13.12
C TYR A 540 -6.38 -36.26 -13.00
N GLY A 541 -7.72 -36.25 -13.05
CA GLY A 541 -8.55 -37.45 -12.95
C GLY A 541 -8.56 -38.07 -11.56
N ASN A 542 -8.17 -37.32 -10.52
CA ASN A 542 -8.10 -37.83 -9.14
C ASN A 542 -9.48 -38.00 -8.51
N PHE A 543 -10.47 -37.22 -8.94
CA PHE A 543 -11.83 -37.25 -8.35
C PHE A 543 -12.80 -38.12 -9.11
N LYS A 544 -12.59 -38.39 -10.41
CA LYS A 544 -13.49 -39.18 -11.26
C LYS A 544 -14.95 -38.71 -11.23
N SER A 545 -15.14 -37.40 -11.04
CA SER A 545 -16.42 -36.76 -10.77
C SER A 545 -17.11 -36.23 -12.04
N GLY A 546 -16.48 -36.41 -13.21
CA GLY A 546 -16.96 -35.76 -14.43
C GLY A 546 -16.67 -34.27 -14.45
N GLY A 547 -15.53 -33.84 -13.91
CA GLY A 547 -15.09 -32.44 -13.88
C GLY A 547 -15.08 -31.77 -15.25
N ALA A 548 -14.98 -30.44 -15.24
CA ALA A 548 -15.09 -29.63 -16.46
C ALA A 548 -13.89 -29.75 -17.41
N PHE A 549 -12.78 -30.32 -16.94
CA PHE A 549 -11.56 -30.49 -17.73
C PHE A 549 -10.90 -31.84 -17.41
N GLU A 550 -10.74 -32.68 -18.39
CA GLU A 550 -10.17 -34.03 -18.18
C GLU A 550 -8.92 -34.18 -19.04
N GLY A 551 -7.80 -34.54 -18.41
CA GLY A 551 -6.51 -34.70 -19.08
C GLY A 551 -6.05 -33.37 -19.70
N SER A 552 -6.31 -33.25 -21.02
CA SER A 552 -5.90 -32.07 -21.79
C SER A 552 -7.05 -31.35 -22.49
N ARG A 553 -8.31 -31.60 -22.12
CA ARG A 553 -9.48 -31.07 -22.86
C ARG A 553 -10.61 -30.66 -21.91
N ALA A 554 -11.27 -29.55 -22.29
CA ALA A 554 -12.54 -29.17 -21.72
C ALA A 554 -13.65 -30.17 -22.03
N ARG A 555 -14.50 -30.47 -21.07
CA ARG A 555 -15.63 -31.40 -21.17
C ARG A 555 -16.95 -30.68 -21.24
N ALA A 556 -17.53 -30.56 -22.41
CA ALA A 556 -18.81 -29.89 -22.63
C ALA A 556 -20.00 -30.63 -21.97
N ASP A 557 -19.88 -31.93 -21.71
CA ASP A 557 -20.88 -32.80 -21.06
C ASP A 557 -20.80 -32.75 -19.53
N SER A 558 -19.81 -32.06 -18.96
CA SER A 558 -19.67 -31.92 -17.52
C SER A 558 -20.79 -31.03 -16.91
N PRO A 559 -21.35 -31.38 -15.76
CA PRO A 559 -22.29 -30.52 -15.03
C PRO A 559 -21.64 -29.18 -14.62
N TYR A 560 -20.32 -29.11 -14.59
CA TYR A 560 -19.55 -27.93 -14.22
C TYR A 560 -19.00 -27.16 -15.43
N ALA A 561 -19.31 -27.58 -16.66
CA ALA A 561 -18.77 -26.97 -17.89
C ALA A 561 -19.04 -25.45 -17.95
N SER A 562 -20.23 -24.99 -17.54
CA SER A 562 -20.59 -23.57 -17.53
C SER A 562 -19.95 -22.75 -16.41
N TRP A 563 -19.30 -23.41 -15.45
CA TRP A 563 -18.65 -22.73 -14.33
C TRP A 563 -17.32 -22.11 -14.72
N TYR A 564 -16.75 -22.50 -15.86
CA TYR A 564 -15.46 -22.04 -16.38
C TYR A 564 -15.60 -21.47 -17.79
N SER A 565 -14.63 -20.69 -18.19
CA SER A 565 -14.53 -20.21 -19.57
C SER A 565 -13.38 -20.89 -20.29
N PHE A 566 -13.70 -21.60 -21.39
CA PHE A 566 -12.73 -22.37 -22.15
C PHE A 566 -12.42 -21.75 -23.50
N ASN A 567 -11.14 -21.89 -23.93
CA ASN A 567 -10.67 -21.61 -25.27
C ASN A 567 -10.18 -22.93 -25.94
N PRO A 568 -11.10 -23.73 -26.53
CA PRO A 568 -10.75 -25.05 -27.06
C PRO A 568 -9.82 -24.98 -28.27
N SER A 569 -9.58 -23.82 -28.87
CA SER A 569 -8.66 -23.62 -29.98
C SER A 569 -7.19 -23.57 -29.58
N ALA A 570 -6.90 -23.38 -28.30
CA ALA A 570 -5.52 -23.38 -27.81
C ALA A 570 -4.94 -24.79 -27.84
N SER A 571 -3.76 -24.93 -28.47
CA SER A 571 -3.03 -26.20 -28.53
C SER A 571 -2.42 -26.64 -27.20
N ASP A 572 -2.05 -25.66 -26.37
CA ASP A 572 -1.55 -25.88 -25.03
C ASP A 572 -2.72 -26.06 -24.04
N PRO A 573 -2.82 -27.22 -23.35
CA PRO A 573 -3.88 -27.47 -22.41
C PRO A 573 -4.00 -26.40 -21.30
N GLU A 574 -2.88 -25.81 -20.88
CA GLU A 574 -2.85 -24.78 -19.84
C GLU A 574 -3.40 -23.43 -20.31
N ARG A 575 -3.50 -23.23 -21.64
CA ARG A 575 -4.07 -22.05 -22.28
C ARG A 575 -5.51 -22.25 -22.74
N GLN A 576 -6.07 -23.44 -22.55
CA GLN A 576 -7.48 -23.70 -22.87
C GLN A 576 -8.45 -23.11 -21.85
N TYR A 577 -7.95 -22.64 -20.69
CA TYR A 577 -8.73 -21.95 -19.67
C TYR A 577 -7.88 -20.83 -19.05
N ARG A 578 -8.53 -19.96 -18.32
CA ARG A 578 -7.85 -18.89 -17.59
C ARG A 578 -7.57 -19.33 -16.15
N GLY A 579 -6.30 -19.34 -15.77
CA GLY A 579 -5.90 -19.44 -14.35
C GLY A 579 -5.78 -18.06 -13.72
N TRP A 580 -6.06 -17.95 -12.44
CA TRP A 580 -5.85 -16.71 -11.69
C TRP A 580 -4.38 -16.27 -11.80
N VAL A 581 -4.15 -15.02 -12.20
CA VAL A 581 -2.82 -14.43 -12.49
C VAL A 581 -1.92 -15.33 -13.34
N ASN A 582 -2.53 -16.07 -14.30
CA ASN A 582 -1.88 -17.04 -15.19
C ASN A 582 -1.28 -18.26 -14.46
N ILE A 583 -1.78 -18.62 -13.29
CA ILE A 583 -1.43 -19.88 -12.59
C ILE A 583 -2.38 -20.99 -13.04
N PRO A 584 -1.92 -21.99 -13.81
CA PRO A 584 -2.81 -23.05 -14.33
C PRO A 584 -3.42 -23.94 -13.25
N GLY A 585 -2.78 -23.99 -12.06
CA GLY A 585 -3.28 -24.72 -10.90
C GLY A 585 -4.57 -24.14 -10.29
N LEU A 586 -4.93 -22.89 -10.65
CA LEU A 586 -6.03 -22.13 -10.06
C LEU A 586 -7.01 -21.64 -11.14
N PRO A 587 -7.78 -22.54 -11.80
CA PRO A 587 -8.74 -22.18 -12.85
C PRO A 587 -9.82 -21.24 -12.34
N GLU A 588 -9.96 -20.07 -12.98
CA GLU A 588 -10.94 -19.06 -12.64
C GLU A 588 -12.36 -19.48 -12.99
N PHE A 589 -13.28 -19.27 -12.04
CA PHE A 589 -14.70 -19.43 -12.32
C PHE A 589 -15.23 -18.33 -13.24
N ASN A 590 -16.20 -18.69 -14.07
CA ASN A 590 -17.07 -17.76 -14.75
C ASN A 590 -18.08 -17.16 -13.76
N LYS A 591 -17.79 -15.97 -13.24
CA LYS A 591 -18.62 -15.28 -12.24
C LYS A 591 -20.02 -14.94 -12.74
N ALA A 592 -20.25 -14.97 -14.05
CA ALA A 592 -21.59 -14.78 -14.64
C ALA A 592 -22.40 -16.09 -14.72
N SER A 593 -21.78 -17.26 -14.50
CA SER A 593 -22.48 -18.54 -14.57
C SER A 593 -23.56 -18.65 -13.48
N PRO A 594 -24.84 -18.84 -13.85
CA PRO A 594 -25.92 -19.05 -12.87
C PRO A 594 -25.64 -20.28 -11.99
N GLY A 595 -25.18 -21.38 -12.57
CA GLY A 595 -24.89 -22.62 -11.82
C GLY A 595 -23.80 -22.42 -10.78
N TRP A 596 -22.75 -21.65 -11.09
CA TRP A 596 -21.74 -21.28 -10.10
C TRP A 596 -22.33 -20.40 -8.99
N ARG A 597 -23.08 -19.35 -9.33
CA ARG A 597 -23.73 -18.48 -8.33
C ARG A 597 -24.70 -19.24 -7.44
N ASP A 598 -25.47 -20.17 -8.00
CA ASP A 598 -26.39 -21.02 -7.24
C ASP A 598 -25.63 -21.88 -6.24
N PHE A 599 -24.55 -22.51 -6.64
CA PHE A 599 -23.70 -23.31 -5.75
C PHE A 599 -22.97 -22.45 -4.72
N ALA A 600 -22.42 -21.32 -5.13
CA ALA A 600 -21.61 -20.46 -4.25
C ALA A 600 -22.47 -19.82 -3.15
N TYR A 601 -23.68 -19.29 -3.47
CA TYR A 601 -24.44 -18.53 -2.47
C TYR A 601 -25.98 -18.51 -2.63
N ARG A 602 -26.56 -18.73 -3.84
CA ARG A 602 -28.01 -18.56 -4.03
C ARG A 602 -28.82 -19.70 -3.46
N SER A 603 -28.42 -20.94 -3.74
CA SER A 603 -29.15 -22.15 -3.30
C SER A 603 -29.23 -22.22 -1.76
N PRO A 604 -30.32 -22.77 -1.21
CA PRO A 604 -30.43 -23.06 0.24
C PRO A 604 -29.27 -23.92 0.76
N THR A 605 -28.70 -24.80 -0.09
CA THR A 605 -27.55 -25.67 0.24
C THR A 605 -26.23 -25.13 -0.28
N SER A 606 -26.18 -23.84 -0.64
CA SER A 606 -24.96 -23.19 -1.13
C SER A 606 -23.81 -23.19 -0.13
N VAL A 607 -22.60 -23.08 -0.63
CA VAL A 607 -21.39 -23.00 0.20
C VAL A 607 -21.54 -21.90 1.28
N THR A 608 -21.93 -20.69 0.88
CA THR A 608 -22.07 -19.56 1.81
C THR A 608 -23.04 -19.85 2.95
N ARG A 609 -24.21 -20.40 2.64
CA ARG A 609 -25.27 -20.61 3.63
C ARG A 609 -24.95 -21.78 4.59
N GLN A 610 -24.53 -22.91 4.05
CA GLN A 610 -24.30 -24.11 4.88
C GLN A 610 -23.23 -23.88 5.97
N TRP A 611 -22.18 -23.12 5.69
CA TRP A 611 -21.16 -22.87 6.68
C TRP A 611 -21.56 -21.82 7.72
N LEU A 612 -22.41 -20.87 7.36
CA LEU A 612 -23.04 -19.97 8.34
C LEU A 612 -23.98 -20.77 9.27
N ASP A 613 -24.74 -21.72 8.73
CA ASP A 613 -25.61 -22.60 9.51
C ASP A 613 -24.84 -23.54 10.44
N ARG A 614 -23.65 -23.97 10.05
CA ARG A 614 -22.74 -24.77 10.87
C ARG A 614 -22.01 -23.97 11.96
N GLY A 615 -22.22 -22.66 12.04
CA GLY A 615 -21.74 -21.83 13.15
C GLY A 615 -20.72 -20.75 12.78
N ALA A 616 -20.32 -20.62 11.52
CA ALA A 616 -19.47 -19.49 11.12
C ALA A 616 -20.13 -18.15 11.48
N ALA A 617 -19.35 -17.23 12.03
CA ALA A 617 -19.80 -15.89 12.35
C ALA A 617 -19.57 -14.88 11.20
N GLY A 618 -19.01 -15.33 10.10
CA GLY A 618 -18.76 -14.52 8.95
C GLY A 618 -17.73 -15.14 7.99
N TRP A 619 -17.34 -14.35 7.00
CA TRP A 619 -16.49 -14.77 5.91
C TRP A 619 -15.39 -13.75 5.65
N ARG A 620 -14.19 -14.23 5.38
CA ARG A 620 -13.16 -13.50 4.63
C ARG A 620 -13.15 -14.04 3.19
N MET A 621 -13.20 -13.17 2.21
CA MET A 621 -13.17 -13.53 0.79
C MET A 621 -11.85 -13.19 0.15
N ASP A 622 -11.21 -14.23 -0.34
CA ASP A 622 -9.94 -14.19 -1.05
C ASP A 622 -10.07 -13.42 -2.36
N VAL A 623 -9.02 -12.70 -2.72
CA VAL A 623 -8.84 -11.95 -3.98
C VAL A 623 -10.09 -11.20 -4.45
N ALA A 624 -10.74 -10.50 -3.55
CA ALA A 624 -12.00 -9.81 -3.84
C ALA A 624 -11.98 -8.92 -5.10
N PRO A 625 -10.87 -8.23 -5.47
CA PRO A 625 -10.80 -7.43 -6.69
C PRO A 625 -10.92 -8.19 -8.01
N TRP A 626 -10.70 -9.50 -8.02
CA TRP A 626 -10.83 -10.34 -9.23
C TRP A 626 -12.25 -10.86 -9.48
N VAL A 627 -13.17 -10.61 -8.55
CA VAL A 627 -14.57 -10.98 -8.66
C VAL A 627 -15.39 -9.73 -8.92
N SER A 628 -16.41 -9.83 -9.79
CA SER A 628 -17.23 -8.69 -10.20
C SER A 628 -18.08 -8.13 -9.07
N ASP A 629 -18.32 -6.82 -9.10
CA ASP A 629 -19.07 -6.10 -8.06
C ASP A 629 -20.49 -6.60 -7.90
N ASP A 630 -21.15 -6.98 -9.00
CA ASP A 630 -22.53 -7.53 -8.98
C ASP A 630 -22.60 -8.87 -8.26
N PHE A 631 -21.56 -9.71 -8.39
CA PHE A 631 -21.43 -10.94 -7.63
C PHE A 631 -21.35 -10.67 -6.13
N TRP A 632 -20.51 -9.70 -5.69
CA TRP A 632 -20.38 -9.36 -4.27
C TRP A 632 -21.64 -8.73 -3.69
N ARG A 633 -22.38 -7.94 -4.46
CA ARG A 633 -23.68 -7.37 -4.04
C ARG A 633 -24.71 -8.45 -3.77
N GLU A 634 -24.87 -9.40 -4.69
CA GLU A 634 -25.77 -10.54 -4.49
C GLU A 634 -25.31 -11.41 -3.31
N TRP A 635 -24.02 -11.73 -3.26
CA TRP A 635 -23.45 -12.54 -2.19
C TRP A 635 -23.71 -11.92 -0.82
N ARG A 636 -23.41 -10.61 -0.64
CA ARG A 636 -23.67 -9.92 0.61
C ARG A 636 -25.14 -9.97 1.01
N ALA A 637 -26.05 -9.72 0.07
CA ALA A 637 -27.47 -9.78 0.33
C ALA A 637 -27.88 -11.16 0.89
N VAL A 638 -27.34 -12.24 0.31
CA VAL A 638 -27.57 -13.61 0.81
C VAL A 638 -26.96 -13.83 2.19
N VAL A 639 -25.74 -13.40 2.44
CA VAL A 639 -25.09 -13.52 3.75
C VAL A 639 -25.91 -12.82 4.83
N LYS A 640 -26.32 -11.57 4.57
CA LYS A 640 -27.06 -10.76 5.56
C LYS A 640 -28.49 -11.26 5.75
N ALA A 641 -29.10 -11.87 4.75
CA ALA A 641 -30.38 -12.52 4.87
C ALA A 641 -30.29 -13.82 5.68
N GLN A 642 -29.20 -14.60 5.52
CA GLN A 642 -29.00 -15.85 6.26
C GLN A 642 -28.64 -15.58 7.73
N LYS A 643 -27.77 -14.62 7.96
CA LYS A 643 -27.28 -14.23 9.28
C LYS A 643 -26.97 -12.74 9.30
N SER A 644 -27.88 -11.93 9.81
CA SER A 644 -27.79 -10.46 9.72
C SER A 644 -26.57 -9.87 10.42
N ASP A 645 -26.03 -10.52 11.44
CA ASP A 645 -24.84 -10.14 12.19
C ASP A 645 -23.56 -10.85 11.71
N ALA A 646 -23.60 -11.59 10.60
CA ALA A 646 -22.41 -12.17 10.00
C ALA A 646 -21.48 -11.04 9.48
N LEU A 647 -20.19 -11.13 9.81
CA LEU A 647 -19.17 -10.19 9.34
C LEU A 647 -18.64 -10.60 7.97
N THR A 648 -18.47 -9.64 7.07
CA THR A 648 -17.87 -9.86 5.75
C THR A 648 -16.58 -9.07 5.61
N VAL A 649 -15.48 -9.77 5.37
CA VAL A 649 -14.14 -9.20 5.23
C VAL A 649 -13.63 -9.49 3.83
N SER A 650 -13.16 -8.48 3.11
CA SER A 650 -12.51 -8.65 1.80
C SER A 650 -11.00 -8.74 1.95
N GLU A 651 -10.35 -9.40 1.02
CA GLU A 651 -8.94 -9.20 0.81
C GLU A 651 -8.74 -8.15 -0.29
N VAL A 652 -8.29 -6.97 0.12
CA VAL A 652 -7.93 -5.87 -0.78
C VAL A 652 -6.64 -5.23 -0.27
N TRP A 653 -5.62 -5.20 -1.11
CA TRP A 653 -4.29 -4.74 -0.74
C TRP A 653 -4.08 -3.23 -0.93
N PHE A 654 -5.06 -2.56 -1.51
CA PHE A 654 -5.09 -1.13 -1.80
C PHE A 654 -6.33 -0.49 -1.16
N ASP A 655 -6.62 0.77 -1.49
CA ASP A 655 -7.79 1.47 -0.98
C ASP A 655 -9.09 0.71 -1.30
N ALA A 656 -9.76 0.27 -0.25
CA ALA A 656 -10.95 -0.56 -0.34
C ALA A 656 -12.27 0.23 -0.26
N SER A 657 -12.24 1.56 -0.36
CA SER A 657 -13.42 2.44 -0.17
C SER A 657 -14.64 1.99 -0.97
N LYS A 658 -14.45 1.51 -2.22
CA LYS A 658 -15.57 1.07 -3.06
C LYS A 658 -16.32 -0.13 -2.48
N TYR A 659 -15.68 -0.95 -1.68
CA TYR A 659 -16.27 -2.14 -1.08
C TYR A 659 -17.11 -1.84 0.16
N PHE A 660 -17.02 -0.59 0.68
CA PHE A 660 -17.69 -0.15 1.91
C PHE A 660 -18.84 0.83 1.65
N LEU A 661 -19.38 0.85 0.44
CA LEU A 661 -20.48 1.73 0.11
C LEU A 661 -21.84 1.26 0.66
N GLY A 662 -21.89 0.06 1.24
CA GLY A 662 -23.07 -0.52 1.90
C GLY A 662 -23.53 -1.83 1.31
N ASP A 663 -23.05 -2.21 0.14
CA ASP A 663 -23.59 -3.28 -0.68
C ASP A 663 -22.65 -4.48 -0.91
N MET A 664 -21.37 -4.43 -0.45
CA MET A 664 -20.41 -5.51 -0.70
C MET A 664 -19.77 -6.09 0.57
N PHE A 665 -18.98 -5.31 1.32
CA PHE A 665 -18.26 -5.81 2.49
C PHE A 665 -18.38 -4.88 3.70
N ASP A 666 -18.10 -5.41 4.89
CA ASP A 666 -18.07 -4.67 6.15
C ASP A 666 -16.67 -4.14 6.46
N ALA A 667 -15.63 -4.90 6.09
CA ALA A 667 -14.24 -4.63 6.39
C ALA A 667 -13.31 -5.23 5.33
N THR A 668 -12.01 -4.92 5.43
CA THR A 668 -10.94 -5.57 4.65
C THR A 668 -9.76 -5.94 5.54
N MET A 669 -8.90 -6.83 5.05
CA MET A 669 -7.53 -6.99 5.56
C MET A 669 -6.77 -5.69 5.30
N ASN A 670 -6.42 -4.96 6.36
CA ASN A 670 -5.92 -3.59 6.27
C ASN A 670 -4.42 -3.55 6.04
N TYR A 671 -3.99 -3.87 4.83
CA TYR A 671 -2.57 -3.83 4.44
C TYR A 671 -1.98 -2.41 4.43
N ILE A 672 -2.81 -1.37 4.22
CA ILE A 672 -2.35 0.02 4.34
C ILE A 672 -1.93 0.31 5.78
N PHE A 673 -2.76 -0.09 6.77
CA PHE A 673 -2.39 0.02 8.19
C PHE A 673 -1.12 -0.77 8.51
N ARG A 674 -1.03 -2.04 8.05
CA ARG A 674 0.14 -2.88 8.23
C ARG A 674 1.42 -2.17 7.80
N ASN A 675 1.45 -1.70 6.57
CA ASN A 675 2.63 -1.10 5.98
C ASN A 675 2.99 0.22 6.68
N ALA A 676 1.99 1.08 6.95
CA ALA A 676 2.20 2.34 7.66
C ALA A 676 2.81 2.14 9.05
N VAL A 677 2.29 1.16 9.80
CA VAL A 677 2.76 0.87 11.17
C VAL A 677 4.11 0.16 11.18
N GLN A 678 4.35 -0.76 10.23
CA GLN A 678 5.66 -1.41 10.11
C GLN A 678 6.76 -0.43 9.71
N ASP A 679 6.50 0.44 8.72
CA ASP A 679 7.45 1.47 8.31
C ASP A 679 7.77 2.40 9.48
N TYR A 680 6.76 2.84 10.23
CA TYR A 680 6.93 3.65 11.42
C TYR A 680 7.75 2.93 12.50
N ALA A 681 7.40 1.70 12.85
CA ALA A 681 8.13 0.93 13.86
C ALA A 681 9.59 0.65 13.45
N ASN A 682 9.88 0.60 12.15
CA ASN A 682 11.23 0.49 11.59
C ASN A 682 12.02 1.82 11.58
N GLY A 683 11.45 2.90 12.10
CA GLY A 683 12.09 4.20 12.19
C GLY A 683 11.68 5.20 11.09
N GLY A 684 10.67 4.85 10.29
CA GLY A 684 10.03 5.77 9.35
C GLY A 684 9.33 6.92 10.07
N LYS A 685 9.06 8.01 9.35
CA LYS A 685 8.49 9.22 9.94
C LYS A 685 7.04 9.00 10.40
N ALA A 686 6.71 9.44 11.64
CA ALA A 686 5.35 9.42 12.13
C ALA A 686 4.40 10.30 11.29
N THR A 687 4.92 11.36 10.65
CA THR A 687 4.15 12.20 9.72
C THR A 687 3.67 11.42 8.50
N LEU A 688 4.46 10.47 7.97
CA LEU A 688 4.06 9.61 6.84
C LEU A 688 3.02 8.58 7.28
N MET A 689 3.22 7.93 8.42
CA MET A 689 2.22 7.02 9.00
C MET A 689 0.89 7.74 9.23
N ALA A 690 0.93 8.91 9.88
CA ALA A 690 -0.26 9.71 10.13
C ALA A 690 -0.99 10.09 8.84
N ALA A 691 -0.27 10.46 7.77
CA ALA A 691 -0.88 10.80 6.49
C ALA A 691 -1.67 9.61 5.90
N GLN A 692 -1.13 8.38 5.99
CA GLN A 692 -1.78 7.16 5.51
C GLN A 692 -3.00 6.79 6.37
N LEU A 693 -2.89 6.88 7.69
CA LEU A 693 -4.01 6.59 8.60
C LEU A 693 -5.13 7.63 8.46
N GLU A 694 -4.80 8.91 8.29
CA GLU A 694 -5.76 9.97 8.03
C GLU A 694 -6.46 9.81 6.67
N HIS A 695 -5.77 9.25 5.66
CA HIS A 695 -6.42 8.89 4.40
C HIS A 695 -7.53 7.85 4.63
N LEU A 696 -7.26 6.79 5.39
CA LEU A 696 -8.27 5.78 5.71
C LEU A 696 -9.43 6.36 6.55
N ARG A 697 -9.13 7.23 7.52
CA ARG A 697 -10.14 7.89 8.35
C ARG A 697 -11.07 8.78 7.53
N GLU A 698 -10.54 9.46 6.50
CA GLU A 698 -11.34 10.30 5.60
C GLU A 698 -12.13 9.46 4.58
N ALA A 699 -11.52 8.40 4.04
CA ALA A 699 -12.05 7.67 2.89
C ALA A 699 -13.11 6.62 3.27
N TYR A 700 -13.01 6.00 4.46
CA TYR A 700 -13.88 4.89 4.85
C TYR A 700 -15.08 5.37 5.67
N PRO A 701 -16.29 4.81 5.44
CA PRO A 701 -17.40 5.00 6.36
C PRO A 701 -17.01 4.65 7.80
N PRO A 702 -17.41 5.43 8.81
CA PRO A 702 -16.96 5.24 10.18
C PRO A 702 -17.15 3.82 10.71
N GLN A 703 -18.32 3.19 10.44
CA GLN A 703 -18.61 1.82 10.87
C GLN A 703 -17.68 0.79 10.23
N ALA A 704 -17.29 0.98 8.97
CA ALA A 704 -16.31 0.13 8.30
C ALA A 704 -14.90 0.39 8.83
N HIS A 705 -14.51 1.66 9.05
CA HIS A 705 -13.21 2.03 9.60
C HIS A 705 -12.95 1.37 10.97
N PHE A 706 -13.98 1.29 11.82
CA PHE A 706 -13.90 0.64 13.13
C PHE A 706 -13.93 -0.89 13.11
N ALA A 707 -14.16 -1.51 11.94
CA ALA A 707 -14.18 -2.95 11.75
C ALA A 707 -12.98 -3.50 10.97
N GLN A 708 -12.05 -2.62 10.52
CA GLN A 708 -10.93 -3.02 9.69
C GLN A 708 -10.03 -4.05 10.38
N MET A 709 -9.67 -5.11 9.67
CA MET A 709 -8.76 -6.15 10.15
C MET A 709 -7.32 -5.62 10.12
N ASN A 710 -6.90 -4.99 11.22
CA ASN A 710 -5.58 -4.37 11.35
C ASN A 710 -4.53 -5.43 11.67
N LEU A 711 -3.77 -5.84 10.67
CA LEU A 711 -2.74 -6.89 10.78
C LEU A 711 -1.33 -6.30 10.80
N LEU A 712 -0.35 -7.06 11.31
CA LEU A 712 1.08 -6.81 11.15
C LEU A 712 1.76 -7.92 10.36
N SER A 713 1.31 -9.16 10.50
CA SER A 713 1.78 -10.32 9.77
C SER A 713 0.62 -11.03 9.06
N SER A 714 0.91 -11.78 8.00
CA SER A 714 -0.04 -12.66 7.34
C SER A 714 0.67 -13.90 6.76
N HIS A 715 -0.11 -14.84 6.23
CA HIS A 715 0.44 -16.00 5.51
C HIS A 715 0.97 -15.66 4.11
N ASP A 716 0.71 -14.44 3.60
CA ASP A 716 1.13 -13.95 2.28
C ASP A 716 2.32 -12.98 2.33
N GLN A 717 2.74 -12.60 3.52
CA GLN A 717 3.78 -11.60 3.72
C GLN A 717 4.75 -12.04 4.82
N ALA A 718 6.00 -11.61 4.70
CA ALA A 718 6.98 -11.81 5.75
C ALA A 718 6.44 -11.39 7.12
N ARG A 719 6.75 -12.17 8.16
CA ARG A 719 6.34 -11.88 9.54
C ARG A 719 6.92 -10.56 10.05
N ALA A 720 6.21 -9.90 10.92
CA ALA A 720 6.62 -8.60 11.46
C ALA A 720 8.02 -8.64 12.09
N LEU A 721 8.36 -9.68 12.85
CA LEU A 721 9.70 -9.83 13.42
C LEU A 721 10.79 -9.90 12.35
N HIS A 722 10.53 -10.57 11.22
CA HIS A 722 11.45 -10.62 10.10
C HIS A 722 11.64 -9.23 9.49
N VAL A 723 10.54 -8.52 9.23
CA VAL A 723 10.55 -7.14 8.72
C VAL A 723 11.30 -6.20 9.66
N PHE A 724 11.24 -6.46 10.97
CA PHE A 724 11.93 -5.67 12.00
C PHE A 724 13.40 -6.05 12.21
N GLY A 725 13.91 -7.04 11.48
CA GLY A 725 15.33 -7.41 11.43
C GLY A 725 15.71 -8.71 12.12
N TRP A 726 14.76 -9.49 12.65
CA TRP A 726 15.04 -10.83 13.17
C TRP A 726 14.78 -11.89 12.09
N HIS A 727 15.82 -12.30 11.40
CA HIS A 727 15.73 -13.23 10.27
C HIS A 727 15.88 -14.69 10.67
N ASP A 728 16.86 -15.00 11.52
CA ASP A 728 17.12 -16.37 11.96
C ASP A 728 17.82 -16.44 13.35
N GLU A 729 18.14 -17.65 13.76
CA GLU A 729 18.78 -17.93 15.05
C GLU A 729 20.22 -17.40 15.18
N LYS A 730 20.83 -16.96 14.07
CA LYS A 730 22.19 -16.43 14.04
C LYS A 730 22.24 -14.93 14.31
N ASP A 731 21.09 -14.26 14.32
CA ASP A 731 21.02 -12.84 14.62
C ASP A 731 21.49 -12.55 16.04
N SER A 732 22.11 -11.40 16.21
CA SER A 732 22.61 -10.99 17.53
C SER A 732 21.48 -10.79 18.53
N VAL A 733 21.74 -11.00 19.82
CA VAL A 733 20.77 -10.74 20.90
C VAL A 733 20.25 -9.29 20.82
N ALA A 734 21.09 -8.33 20.47
CA ALA A 734 20.69 -6.93 20.33
C ALA A 734 19.73 -6.72 19.15
N THR A 735 19.98 -7.38 18.01
CA THR A 735 19.10 -7.33 16.83
C THR A 735 17.73 -7.91 17.17
N VAL A 736 17.69 -9.09 17.81
CA VAL A 736 16.45 -9.75 18.24
C VAL A 736 15.69 -8.88 19.25
N ALA A 737 16.38 -8.29 20.22
CA ALA A 737 15.75 -7.41 21.21
C ALA A 737 15.13 -6.17 20.55
N LEU A 738 15.81 -5.55 19.60
CA LEU A 738 15.29 -4.41 18.85
C LEU A 738 14.06 -4.80 18.00
N ALA A 739 14.10 -5.94 17.32
CA ALA A 739 12.97 -6.42 16.53
C ALA A 739 11.73 -6.66 17.41
N LYS A 740 11.90 -7.23 18.61
CA LYS A 740 10.81 -7.41 19.58
C LYS A 740 10.26 -6.07 20.09
N GLN A 741 11.11 -5.07 20.35
CA GLN A 741 10.66 -3.73 20.74
C GLN A 741 9.83 -3.09 19.63
N ARG A 742 10.25 -3.18 18.37
CA ARG A 742 9.51 -2.70 17.20
C ARG A 742 8.18 -3.43 17.02
N LEU A 743 8.17 -4.75 17.20
CA LEU A 743 6.93 -5.53 17.20
C LEU A 743 5.97 -5.03 18.28
N LEU A 744 6.44 -4.83 19.52
CA LEU A 744 5.61 -4.35 20.62
C LEU A 744 5.07 -2.93 20.37
N LEU A 745 5.84 -2.05 19.71
CA LEU A 745 5.34 -0.75 19.27
C LEU A 745 4.21 -0.92 18.22
N GLY A 746 4.38 -1.81 17.25
CA GLY A 746 3.35 -2.13 16.27
C GLY A 746 2.08 -2.70 16.92
N VAL A 747 2.23 -3.64 17.85
CA VAL A 747 1.11 -4.23 18.61
C VAL A 747 0.43 -3.19 19.51
N PHE A 748 1.19 -2.29 20.13
CA PHE A 748 0.63 -1.16 20.87
C PHE A 748 -0.27 -0.32 19.94
N MET A 749 0.19 -0.01 18.73
CA MET A 749 -0.63 0.69 17.73
C MET A 749 -1.90 -0.09 17.37
N GLN A 750 -1.81 -1.39 17.12
CA GLN A 750 -2.99 -2.22 16.83
C GLN A 750 -4.02 -2.17 17.98
N MET A 751 -3.56 -2.24 19.23
CA MET A 751 -4.45 -2.31 20.40
C MET A 751 -5.06 -0.96 20.77
N THR A 752 -4.47 0.14 20.35
CA THR A 752 -4.91 1.51 20.70
C THR A 752 -5.61 2.24 19.56
N TYR A 753 -5.36 1.87 18.30
CA TYR A 753 -6.01 2.44 17.13
C TYR A 753 -7.40 1.81 16.87
N PRO A 754 -8.36 2.52 16.23
CA PRO A 754 -9.63 1.94 15.80
C PRO A 754 -9.45 0.79 14.81
N GLY A 755 -10.37 -0.16 14.86
CA GLY A 755 -10.36 -1.37 14.03
C GLY A 755 -10.20 -2.63 14.87
N ALA A 756 -10.05 -3.77 14.23
CA ALA A 756 -9.92 -5.09 14.84
C ALA A 756 -8.45 -5.55 14.80
N PRO A 757 -7.72 -5.47 15.91
CA PRO A 757 -6.35 -6.01 16.01
C PRO A 757 -6.30 -7.46 15.57
N THR A 758 -5.26 -7.83 14.82
CA THR A 758 -5.11 -9.17 14.29
C THR A 758 -3.74 -9.73 14.66
N ILE A 759 -3.73 -10.76 15.47
CA ILE A 759 -2.53 -11.47 15.90
C ILE A 759 -2.38 -12.70 15.00
N TYR A 760 -1.38 -12.71 14.14
CA TYR A 760 -1.05 -13.90 13.36
C TYR A 760 -0.34 -14.91 14.26
N TYR A 761 -0.81 -16.15 14.25
CA TYR A 761 -0.33 -17.18 15.19
C TYR A 761 1.20 -17.24 15.27
N GLY A 762 1.73 -17.29 16.46
CA GLY A 762 3.17 -17.33 16.72
C GLY A 762 3.86 -15.96 16.82
N ASP A 763 3.28 -14.86 16.36
CA ASP A 763 3.87 -13.53 16.53
C ASP A 763 4.01 -13.19 18.02
N GLU A 764 3.03 -13.60 18.83
CA GLU A 764 2.98 -13.38 20.29
C GLU A 764 4.01 -14.18 21.08
N VAL A 765 4.64 -15.17 20.45
CA VAL A 765 5.68 -16.01 21.07
C VAL A 765 7.01 -15.99 20.33
N GLY A 766 7.18 -15.02 19.42
CA GLY A 766 8.46 -14.75 18.80
C GLY A 766 8.76 -15.60 17.56
N VAL A 767 7.75 -16.07 16.83
CA VAL A 767 7.99 -16.74 15.54
C VAL A 767 8.35 -15.69 14.50
N THR A 768 9.52 -15.85 13.88
CA THR A 768 9.96 -15.09 12.70
C THR A 768 9.81 -15.92 11.43
N GLY A 769 9.95 -15.30 10.26
CA GLY A 769 9.96 -15.97 8.96
C GLY A 769 9.85 -14.96 7.82
N GLY A 770 10.63 -15.19 6.75
CA GLY A 770 10.60 -14.39 5.52
C GLY A 770 9.34 -14.64 4.69
N ASP A 771 9.47 -14.46 3.37
CA ASP A 771 8.35 -14.71 2.47
C ASP A 771 7.94 -16.19 2.43
N ASP A 772 6.75 -16.47 1.89
CA ASP A 772 6.20 -17.80 1.68
C ASP A 772 7.26 -18.77 1.10
N PRO A 773 7.43 -19.96 1.67
CA PRO A 773 6.68 -20.60 2.75
C PRO A 773 7.21 -20.30 4.18
N ASP A 774 8.31 -19.55 4.35
CA ASP A 774 8.99 -19.36 5.63
C ASP A 774 8.15 -18.59 6.67
N ASN A 775 7.24 -17.73 6.25
CA ASN A 775 6.26 -17.04 7.10
C ASN A 775 5.21 -17.99 7.72
N ARG A 776 5.13 -19.24 7.26
CA ARG A 776 4.19 -20.27 7.68
C ARG A 776 4.85 -21.34 8.58
N ARG A 777 5.89 -20.96 9.36
CA ARG A 777 6.52 -21.84 10.35
C ARG A 777 5.51 -22.31 11.38
N THR A 778 5.71 -23.49 11.94
CA THR A 778 4.84 -24.08 12.97
C THR A 778 4.88 -23.27 14.26
N TYR A 779 3.79 -23.36 15.03
CA TYR A 779 3.75 -22.80 16.37
C TYR A 779 4.69 -23.58 17.32
N PRO A 780 5.59 -22.93 18.07
CA PRO A 780 6.63 -23.61 18.89
C PRO A 780 6.07 -24.07 20.24
N TRP A 781 5.15 -25.04 20.25
CA TRP A 781 4.58 -25.59 21.47
C TRP A 781 5.65 -26.22 22.35
N ALA A 782 5.65 -25.88 23.66
CA ALA A 782 6.65 -26.37 24.60
C ALA A 782 6.60 -27.90 24.79
N ASP A 783 5.40 -28.51 24.76
CA ASP A 783 5.18 -29.93 24.83
C ASP A 783 5.64 -30.71 23.58
N LEU A 784 5.93 -29.99 22.48
CA LEU A 784 6.55 -30.52 21.26
C LEU A 784 8.03 -30.12 21.13
N GLY A 785 8.65 -29.67 22.22
CA GLY A 785 10.06 -29.27 22.25
C GLY A 785 10.34 -27.81 21.81
N GLY A 786 9.30 -27.05 21.48
CA GLY A 786 9.40 -25.65 21.13
C GLY A 786 9.78 -24.75 22.31
N LYS A 787 10.21 -23.54 22.00
CA LYS A 787 10.64 -22.53 22.98
C LYS A 787 9.89 -21.21 22.78
N PRO A 788 8.60 -21.14 23.18
CA PRO A 788 7.84 -19.91 23.07
C PRO A 788 8.44 -18.80 23.94
N ASP A 789 8.45 -17.56 23.43
CA ASP A 789 8.86 -16.39 24.20
C ASP A 789 7.74 -15.95 25.16
N LEU A 790 7.87 -16.36 26.43
CA LEU A 790 6.84 -16.09 27.43
C LEU A 790 6.80 -14.63 27.89
N ASP A 791 7.91 -13.90 27.80
CA ASP A 791 7.96 -12.47 28.13
C ASP A 791 7.21 -11.67 27.07
N LEU A 792 7.44 -11.99 25.80
CA LEU A 792 6.70 -11.39 24.69
C LEU A 792 5.20 -11.69 24.81
N LEU A 793 4.85 -12.96 25.08
CA LEU A 793 3.46 -13.39 25.30
C LEU A 793 2.78 -12.59 26.44
N ALA A 794 3.47 -12.39 27.55
CA ALA A 794 2.96 -11.60 28.68
C ALA A 794 2.66 -10.16 28.26
N ARG A 795 3.50 -9.55 27.41
CA ARG A 795 3.27 -8.19 26.90
C ARG A 795 2.05 -8.15 25.96
N PHE A 796 1.87 -9.13 25.08
CA PHE A 796 0.66 -9.21 24.25
C PHE A 796 -0.60 -9.34 25.12
N LYS A 797 -0.60 -10.23 26.13
CA LYS A 797 -1.72 -10.38 27.09
C LYS A 797 -2.01 -9.07 27.81
N GLN A 798 -1.00 -8.32 28.23
CA GLN A 798 -1.18 -7.01 28.87
C GLN A 798 -1.89 -6.00 27.95
N LEU A 799 -1.45 -5.92 26.67
CA LEU A 799 -2.00 -4.95 25.71
C LEU A 799 -3.43 -5.33 25.29
N THR A 800 -3.73 -6.61 25.09
CA THR A 800 -5.08 -7.08 24.79
C THR A 800 -6.04 -6.86 25.96
N ALA A 801 -5.58 -7.12 27.18
CA ALA A 801 -6.37 -6.87 28.41
C ALA A 801 -6.69 -5.37 28.55
N MET A 802 -5.71 -4.48 28.35
CA MET A 802 -5.91 -3.02 28.35
C MET A 802 -6.99 -2.62 27.33
N ARG A 803 -6.92 -3.12 26.09
CA ARG A 803 -7.93 -2.83 25.06
C ARG A 803 -9.33 -3.29 25.47
N HIS A 804 -9.47 -4.48 26.04
CA HIS A 804 -10.77 -5.00 26.49
C HIS A 804 -11.31 -4.24 27.68
N GLN A 805 -10.46 -3.84 28.60
CA GLN A 805 -10.84 -3.10 29.80
C GLN A 805 -11.39 -1.70 29.48
N HIS A 806 -10.88 -1.05 28.43
CA HIS A 806 -11.19 0.33 28.09
C HIS A 806 -11.97 0.45 26.77
N ALA A 807 -13.30 0.55 26.86
CA ALA A 807 -14.20 0.65 25.69
C ALA A 807 -13.86 1.87 24.79
N VAL A 808 -13.33 2.95 25.36
CA VAL A 808 -12.91 4.14 24.63
C VAL A 808 -11.84 3.84 23.58
N LEU A 809 -10.95 2.85 23.80
CA LEU A 809 -9.96 2.40 22.82
C LEU A 809 -10.57 1.65 21.64
N ARG A 810 -11.74 1.02 21.86
CA ARG A 810 -12.44 0.22 20.83
C ARG A 810 -13.47 1.02 20.06
N ARG A 811 -14.27 1.84 20.76
CA ARG A 811 -15.49 2.49 20.26
C ARG A 811 -15.45 4.02 20.32
N GLY A 812 -14.44 4.59 20.98
CA GLY A 812 -14.31 6.04 21.10
C GLY A 812 -14.09 6.72 19.74
N SER A 813 -14.48 7.98 19.62
CA SER A 813 -14.25 8.79 18.42
C SER A 813 -12.78 8.79 18.00
N LEU A 814 -12.50 9.11 16.76
CA LEU A 814 -11.16 9.37 16.26
C LEU A 814 -11.16 10.71 15.55
N GLU A 815 -10.46 11.66 16.13
CA GLU A 815 -10.23 12.99 15.55
C GLU A 815 -8.85 13.03 14.88
N ALA A 816 -8.54 14.16 14.25
CA ALA A 816 -7.19 14.41 13.74
C ALA A 816 -6.17 14.31 14.87
N PRO A 817 -4.94 13.86 14.60
CA PRO A 817 -3.90 13.82 15.62
C PRO A 817 -3.69 15.17 16.31
N LEU A 818 -3.54 15.16 17.63
CA LEU A 818 -3.23 16.36 18.41
C LEU A 818 -1.81 16.86 18.19
N LEU A 819 -0.90 15.93 17.91
CA LEU A 819 0.50 16.21 17.63
C LEU A 819 1.03 15.12 16.71
N VAL A 820 1.77 15.53 15.69
CA VAL A 820 2.59 14.64 14.86
C VAL A 820 3.90 15.36 14.55
N ASP A 821 5.02 14.78 14.92
CA ASP A 821 6.36 15.17 14.46
C ASP A 821 7.02 14.02 13.68
N ASP A 822 8.33 14.03 13.50
CA ASP A 822 9.02 12.95 12.78
C ASP A 822 8.97 11.59 13.54
N HIS A 823 8.76 11.59 14.86
CA HIS A 823 8.86 10.39 15.69
C HIS A 823 7.61 10.10 16.53
N VAL A 824 6.89 11.11 16.94
CA VAL A 824 5.78 11.00 17.88
C VAL A 824 4.46 11.28 17.19
N MET A 825 3.45 10.46 17.49
CA MET A 825 2.06 10.74 17.15
C MET A 825 1.20 10.66 18.41
N VAL A 826 0.28 11.63 18.57
CA VAL A 826 -0.67 11.67 19.67
C VAL A 826 -2.09 11.74 19.13
N LEU A 827 -2.92 10.78 19.54
CA LEU A 827 -4.34 10.72 19.20
C LEU A 827 -5.20 10.91 20.44
N ALA A 828 -6.30 11.63 20.29
CA ALA A 828 -7.36 11.71 21.29
C ALA A 828 -8.53 10.82 20.88
N ARG A 829 -9.08 10.09 21.84
CA ARG A 829 -10.28 9.27 21.68
C ARG A 829 -11.30 9.68 22.75
N ARG A 830 -12.56 9.70 22.40
CA ARG A 830 -13.64 10.03 23.35
C ARG A 830 -14.82 9.07 23.17
N LEU A 831 -15.32 8.56 24.27
CA LEU A 831 -16.55 7.78 24.35
C LEU A 831 -17.37 8.32 25.52
N ASP A 832 -18.48 8.98 25.22
CA ASP A 832 -19.30 9.70 26.23
C ASP A 832 -18.47 10.68 27.07
N ALA A 833 -18.34 10.42 28.36
CA ALA A 833 -17.51 11.21 29.28
C ALA A 833 -16.06 10.72 29.38
N GLN A 834 -15.75 9.53 28.84
CA GLN A 834 -14.40 8.97 28.90
C GLN A 834 -13.51 9.50 27.79
N TRP A 835 -12.28 9.84 28.16
CA TRP A 835 -11.24 10.22 27.22
C TRP A 835 -10.06 9.25 27.30
N ALA A 836 -9.39 9.06 26.18
CA ALA A 836 -8.09 8.43 26.12
C ALA A 836 -7.17 9.23 25.21
N LEU A 837 -5.91 9.39 25.63
CA LEU A 837 -4.83 9.84 24.78
C LEU A 837 -3.91 8.64 24.49
N THR A 838 -3.63 8.39 23.25
CA THR A 838 -2.66 7.36 22.83
C THR A 838 -1.46 8.04 22.21
N LEU A 839 -0.29 7.80 22.80
CA LEU A 839 0.96 8.41 22.39
C LEU A 839 1.92 7.34 21.92
N THR A 840 2.57 7.53 20.80
CA THR A 840 3.57 6.59 20.25
C THR A 840 4.86 7.33 19.96
N ASN A 841 6.00 6.64 20.14
CA ASN A 841 7.33 7.15 19.88
C ASN A 841 8.21 6.06 19.28
N ASN A 842 8.70 6.26 18.05
CA ASN A 842 9.62 5.35 17.38
C ASN A 842 11.10 5.75 17.51
N ALA A 843 11.40 6.85 18.20
CA ALA A 843 12.79 7.21 18.46
C ALA A 843 13.44 6.23 19.45
N ALA A 844 14.75 6.04 19.30
CA ALA A 844 15.55 5.25 20.25
C ALA A 844 15.77 5.91 21.62
N VAL A 845 15.16 7.07 21.84
CA VAL A 845 15.24 7.84 23.10
C VAL A 845 13.84 8.26 23.54
N THR A 846 13.66 8.41 24.85
CA THR A 846 12.45 9.01 25.42
C THR A 846 12.26 10.44 24.89
N ARG A 847 11.04 10.77 24.49
CA ARG A 847 10.66 12.10 23.97
C ARG A 847 9.73 12.80 24.93
N ARG A 848 10.09 14.02 25.30
CA ARG A 848 9.20 14.90 26.03
C ARG A 848 8.38 15.73 25.05
N VAL A 849 7.06 15.65 25.15
CA VAL A 849 6.11 16.35 24.27
C VAL A 849 5.17 17.23 25.07
N GLU A 850 4.75 18.31 24.45
CA GLU A 850 3.73 19.22 24.97
C GLU A 850 2.49 19.10 24.10
N ILE A 851 1.34 18.79 24.70
CA ILE A 851 0.08 18.51 24.01
C ILE A 851 -0.92 19.61 24.39
N ASN A 852 -1.53 20.21 23.39
CA ASN A 852 -2.66 21.10 23.58
C ASN A 852 -3.96 20.28 23.55
N LEU A 853 -4.57 20.09 24.72
CA LEU A 853 -5.77 19.27 24.87
C LEU A 853 -6.98 19.88 24.16
N PRO A 854 -7.87 19.07 23.55
CA PRO A 854 -9.09 19.56 22.95
C PRO A 854 -10.07 20.14 23.98
N ASP A 855 -11.05 20.89 23.48
CA ASP A 855 -12.10 21.48 24.33
C ASP A 855 -12.90 20.38 25.04
N GLY A 856 -13.11 20.58 26.35
CA GLY A 856 -13.82 19.63 27.19
C GLY A 856 -13.01 18.42 27.66
N ALA A 857 -11.72 18.36 27.33
CA ALA A 857 -10.84 17.33 27.88
C ALA A 857 -10.60 17.56 29.39
N PRO A 858 -10.48 16.47 30.18
CA PRO A 858 -10.27 16.59 31.63
C PRO A 858 -8.85 17.10 31.96
N ALA A 859 -8.68 17.62 33.17
CA ALA A 859 -7.38 18.07 33.65
C ALA A 859 -6.49 16.94 34.18
N TYR A 860 -7.08 15.81 34.60
CA TYR A 860 -6.37 14.71 35.24
C TYR A 860 -6.40 13.44 34.36
N TRP A 861 -5.26 12.75 34.34
CA TRP A 861 -5.03 11.60 33.48
C TRP A 861 -4.29 10.50 34.23
N ALA A 862 -4.74 9.25 34.09
CA ALA A 862 -4.08 8.07 34.63
C ALA A 862 -3.43 7.25 33.50
N ASP A 863 -2.20 6.80 33.69
CA ASP A 863 -1.56 5.90 32.74
C ASP A 863 -2.16 4.49 32.85
N ALA A 864 -2.70 3.97 31.76
CA ALA A 864 -3.34 2.65 31.71
C ALA A 864 -2.37 1.48 31.86
N LEU A 865 -1.09 1.67 31.57
CA LEU A 865 -0.02 0.65 31.65
C LEU A 865 0.92 0.88 32.82
N GLY A 866 0.76 1.99 33.57
CA GLY A 866 1.56 2.40 34.71
C GLY A 866 0.70 2.88 35.87
N ALA A 867 1.35 3.37 36.91
CA ALA A 867 0.68 3.92 38.10
C ALA A 867 0.74 5.45 38.16
N GLU A 868 1.19 6.10 37.09
CA GLU A 868 1.40 7.55 37.08
C GLU A 868 0.09 8.30 36.90
N LEU A 869 -0.10 9.34 37.71
CA LEU A 869 -1.17 10.33 37.57
C LEU A 869 -0.57 11.62 37.04
N LEU A 870 -1.16 12.18 36.01
CA LEU A 870 -0.72 13.42 35.36
C LEU A 870 -1.80 14.48 35.46
N SER A 871 -1.40 15.74 35.51
CA SER A 871 -2.32 16.88 35.48
C SER A 871 -1.92 17.88 34.41
N ALA A 872 -2.90 18.34 33.64
CA ALA A 872 -2.71 19.41 32.68
C ALA A 872 -2.67 20.76 33.39
N GLN A 873 -1.85 21.67 32.92
CA GLN A 873 -1.82 23.08 33.30
C GLN A 873 -2.66 23.90 32.33
N GLY A 874 -3.87 24.23 32.73
CA GLY A 874 -4.86 24.78 31.80
C GLY A 874 -5.21 23.72 30.72
N ARG A 875 -4.86 23.99 29.48
CA ARG A 875 -5.03 23.04 28.37
C ARG A 875 -3.74 22.34 27.95
N THR A 876 -2.64 22.62 28.60
CA THR A 876 -1.36 22.06 28.24
C THR A 876 -1.02 20.86 29.09
N LEU A 877 -0.76 19.71 28.45
CA LEU A 877 -0.24 18.51 29.08
C LEU A 877 1.17 18.25 28.60
N VAL A 878 2.12 18.17 29.56
CA VAL A 878 3.52 17.82 29.28
C VAL A 878 3.76 16.37 29.71
N ILE A 879 4.33 15.55 28.84
CA ILE A 879 4.50 14.13 29.08
C ILE A 879 5.75 13.58 28.41
N GLU A 880 6.36 12.59 29.05
CA GLU A 880 7.42 11.79 28.47
C GLU A 880 6.85 10.53 27.82
N VAL A 881 7.21 10.26 26.55
CA VAL A 881 6.85 9.08 25.79
C VAL A 881 8.08 8.19 25.67
N PRO A 882 8.05 6.96 26.18
CA PRO A 882 9.22 6.08 26.21
C PRO A 882 9.76 5.76 24.81
N ALA A 883 11.05 5.46 24.72
CA ALA A 883 11.71 5.04 23.50
C ALA A 883 11.08 3.77 22.92
N LEU A 884 10.85 3.73 21.60
CA LEU A 884 10.33 2.57 20.87
C LEU A 884 9.08 1.94 21.51
N PHE A 885 8.21 2.77 22.08
CA PHE A 885 6.95 2.32 22.69
C PHE A 885 5.93 3.46 22.74
N GLY A 886 4.87 3.28 23.53
CA GLY A 886 3.81 4.27 23.67
C GLY A 886 3.28 4.38 25.08
N ARG A 887 2.33 5.32 25.29
CA ARG A 887 1.55 5.49 26.51
C ARG A 887 0.06 5.62 26.18
N VAL A 888 -0.76 5.14 27.09
CA VAL A 888 -2.21 5.34 27.07
C VAL A 888 -2.61 6.06 28.34
N LEU A 889 -3.11 7.27 28.18
CA LEU A 889 -3.65 8.04 29.29
C LEU A 889 -5.16 8.04 29.24
N LEU A 890 -5.79 7.74 30.33
CA LEU A 890 -7.25 7.71 30.50
C LEU A 890 -7.68 8.88 31.38
N SER A 891 -8.83 9.45 31.07
CA SER A 891 -9.46 10.44 31.94
C SER A 891 -9.69 9.88 33.37
N HIS A 892 -9.31 10.63 34.36
CA HIS A 892 -9.38 10.23 35.79
C HIS A 892 -10.39 11.07 36.54
#